data_76ca0e2e121cc7846e6c697d39024847
#
_entry.id   76ca0e2e121cc7846e6c697d39024847
#
_cell.length_a   1.000
_cell.length_b   1.000
_cell.length_c   1.000
_cell.angle_alpha   90.00
_cell.angle_beta   90.00
_cell.angle_gamma   90.00
#
_symmetry.space_group_name_H-M   'P 1'
#
loop_
_entity.id
_entity.type
_entity.pdbx_description
1 polymer ?
#
loop_
_entity_poly.entity_id
_entity_poly.type
_entity_poly.pdbx_seq_one_letter_code
_entity_poly.pdbx_strand_id
1 'polypeptide(L)'
;RDLGLLNKAVPYVLIKKFALSCWSELCEIFGIPPRVMKTNTTDGEMLERAETMMREIGSAAYFIIDTTEEFEFAQGVATNGDVYKSIISTCDQQLSLLNLAAVLGQDTENGNRSKEESSAKLMEAVIKADKRLIESTFNKKILPALAAIGYLKPGLRLEISKEIDLEKLWKMVHEASQNYDIDPKWIRDTFGIAVISKKTFDATPPAGNDGANAENEVDSKSGEVRSFFLSAPQDGASDGKVLTSRDEALIERIAAGQSTYWDAELFEFISSDLLNAVRTRFKTVLSASEIAYNVPDDVYTSAMEQNLFHFSAAKTLAEVQELNQAFRESTSYADFRNRAAEIADTFNDKWQRTEYRTAVQVAEAASQYRQLRKNATTLPYWVYRTVGDGQVRPEHAALDGLTLPASDPEWSKIYPPNDWGCRCWVDAIMAEEFEGDIEQERQKAQFFMSSAEWRRATAQGWGVNRAETAEVFTANQMYIRKFPERAATLVGKLYCQHYGLPSFGKRLAAATEVFRAFDGNSDEWFAQNSRFKDFSGKTVELTAKTFSTHTTGKYAATRVPLLGAIADILKYPDEVWLNNYDGKTFDCYNFVKFYRGRVLNVVCRIENGKTLGIRTWFEVERNPRTKSGKKISRDKDPRLKYRRGLLVKK
;
A
#
# COMPACT_ATOMS: atom_id res chain seq x y z
N ARG A 1 -40.63 -5.08 -0.04
CA ARG A 1 -40.78 -3.77 0.67
C ARG A 1 -39.44 -3.40 1.28
N ASP A 2 -38.84 -2.34 0.80
CA ASP A 2 -37.65 -1.79 1.43
C ASP A 2 -38.07 -1.14 2.75
N LEU A 3 -37.57 -1.68 3.86
CA LEU A 3 -37.90 -1.20 5.22
C LEU A 3 -37.10 0.07 5.60
N GLY A 4 -36.36 0.63 4.66
CA GLY A 4 -35.57 1.85 4.83
C GLY A 4 -34.19 1.64 5.47
N LEU A 5 -33.37 2.65 5.37
CA LEU A 5 -31.97 2.64 5.84
C LEU A 5 -31.86 2.36 7.35
N LEU A 6 -32.77 2.91 8.16
CA LEU A 6 -32.73 2.75 9.63
C LEU A 6 -32.82 1.29 10.06
N ASN A 7 -33.60 0.46 9.35
CA ASN A 7 -33.67 -0.97 9.68
C ASN A 7 -32.37 -1.71 9.40
N LYS A 8 -31.57 -1.25 8.42
CA LYS A 8 -30.24 -1.79 8.16
C LYS A 8 -29.22 -1.38 9.23
N ALA A 9 -29.46 -0.27 9.94
CA ALA A 9 -28.63 0.21 11.04
C ALA A 9 -28.85 -0.56 12.35
N VAL A 10 -30.05 -1.11 12.58
CA VAL A 10 -30.43 -1.76 13.85
C VAL A 10 -29.44 -2.83 14.32
N PRO A 11 -28.93 -3.78 13.49
CA PRO A 11 -27.99 -4.78 13.94
C PRO A 11 -26.70 -4.17 14.52
N TYR A 12 -26.14 -3.16 13.85
CA TYR A 12 -24.91 -2.49 14.29
C TYR A 12 -25.10 -1.71 15.59
N VAL A 13 -26.25 -1.04 15.75
CA VAL A 13 -26.60 -0.34 17.00
C VAL A 13 -26.74 -1.30 18.17
N LEU A 14 -27.37 -2.47 17.95
CA LEU A 14 -27.54 -3.49 18.99
C LEU A 14 -26.20 -4.11 19.38
N ILE A 15 -25.37 -4.50 18.40
CA ILE A 15 -24.04 -5.05 18.63
C ILE A 15 -23.16 -4.05 19.38
N LYS A 16 -23.19 -2.77 19.00
CA LYS A 16 -22.44 -1.71 19.68
C LYS A 16 -22.88 -1.54 21.13
N LYS A 17 -24.19 -1.49 21.40
CA LYS A 17 -24.71 -1.40 22.78
C LYS A 17 -24.30 -2.61 23.62
N PHE A 18 -24.39 -3.81 23.06
CA PHE A 18 -23.97 -5.03 23.73
C PHE A 18 -22.46 -5.03 24.02
N ALA A 19 -21.63 -4.67 23.05
CA ALA A 19 -20.19 -4.57 23.23
C ALA A 19 -19.80 -3.55 24.32
N LEU A 20 -20.49 -2.40 24.40
CA LEU A 20 -20.27 -1.40 25.46
C LEU A 20 -20.65 -1.94 26.85
N SER A 21 -21.76 -2.69 26.94
CA SER A 21 -22.17 -3.31 28.22
C SER A 21 -21.13 -4.35 28.68
N CYS A 22 -20.72 -5.26 27.78
CA CYS A 22 -19.68 -6.25 28.11
C CYS A 22 -18.33 -5.62 28.46
N TRP A 23 -17.98 -4.50 27.81
CA TRP A 23 -16.76 -3.76 28.15
C TRP A 23 -16.85 -3.12 29.53
N SER A 24 -18.00 -2.58 29.88
CA SER A 24 -18.25 -2.05 31.23
C SER A 24 -18.13 -3.13 32.32
N GLU A 25 -18.71 -4.31 32.07
CA GLU A 25 -18.57 -5.48 32.97
C GLU A 25 -17.14 -5.94 33.09
N LEU A 26 -16.40 -5.98 31.96
CA LEU A 26 -14.97 -6.29 31.97
C LEU A 26 -14.18 -5.29 32.83
N CYS A 27 -14.49 -4.00 32.72
CA CYS A 27 -13.85 -2.95 33.52
C CYS A 27 -14.17 -3.08 35.02
N GLU A 28 -15.38 -3.50 35.36
CA GLU A 28 -15.75 -3.76 36.76
C GLU A 28 -15.00 -4.97 37.34
N ILE A 29 -14.91 -6.04 36.56
CA ILE A 29 -14.28 -7.30 37.04
C ILE A 29 -12.76 -7.16 37.15
N PHE A 30 -12.13 -6.54 36.14
CA PHE A 30 -10.65 -6.47 36.00
C PHE A 30 -10.05 -5.10 36.31
N GLY A 31 -10.86 -4.03 36.36
CA GLY A 31 -10.44 -2.68 36.70
C GLY A 31 -10.16 -2.52 38.23
N ILE A 32 -10.83 -3.32 39.03
CA ILE A 32 -10.58 -3.44 40.46
C ILE A 32 -10.38 -4.92 40.78
N PRO A 33 -9.17 -5.46 40.57
CA PRO A 33 -8.95 -6.89 40.81
C PRO A 33 -9.24 -7.25 42.26
N PRO A 34 -9.98 -8.34 42.51
CA PRO A 34 -10.22 -8.79 43.86
C PRO A 34 -8.91 -9.11 44.56
N ARG A 35 -8.85 -8.82 45.80
CA ARG A 35 -7.66 -9.01 46.62
C ARG A 35 -7.71 -10.40 47.24
N VAL A 36 -6.57 -11.08 47.26
CA VAL A 36 -6.44 -12.39 47.88
C VAL A 36 -5.45 -12.28 49.00
N MET A 37 -5.83 -12.75 50.17
CA MET A 37 -4.96 -12.86 51.33
C MET A 37 -4.87 -14.31 51.77
N LYS A 38 -3.67 -14.82 51.89
CA LYS A 38 -3.39 -16.17 52.39
C LYS A 38 -3.12 -16.10 53.89
N THR A 39 -3.89 -16.84 54.68
CA THR A 39 -3.72 -16.94 56.12
C THR A 39 -4.00 -18.37 56.57
N ASN A 40 -3.67 -18.69 57.85
CA ASN A 40 -4.07 -19.95 58.42
C ASN A 40 -5.54 -19.86 58.86
N THR A 41 -6.44 -20.46 58.11
CA THR A 41 -7.88 -20.41 58.34
C THR A 41 -8.36 -21.23 59.52
N THR A 42 -7.50 -22.11 60.08
CA THR A 42 -7.77 -22.89 61.28
C THR A 42 -7.49 -22.13 62.57
N ASP A 43 -6.77 -20.98 62.48
CA ASP A 43 -6.47 -20.09 63.59
C ASP A 43 -7.43 -18.91 63.58
N GLY A 44 -8.36 -18.85 64.57
CA GLY A 44 -9.41 -17.83 64.62
C GLY A 44 -8.87 -16.41 64.79
N GLU A 45 -7.78 -16.20 65.53
CA GLU A 45 -7.19 -14.86 65.73
C GLU A 45 -6.52 -14.35 64.41
N MET A 46 -5.84 -15.24 63.71
CA MET A 46 -5.24 -14.89 62.41
C MET A 46 -6.29 -14.59 61.35
N LEU A 47 -7.40 -15.35 61.33
CA LEU A 47 -8.50 -15.13 60.41
C LEU A 47 -9.20 -13.79 60.65
N GLU A 48 -9.53 -13.45 61.92
CA GLU A 48 -10.17 -12.19 62.31
C GLU A 48 -9.28 -10.99 62.00
N ARG A 49 -7.98 -11.12 62.21
CA ARG A 49 -6.98 -10.09 61.84
C ARG A 49 -6.88 -9.92 60.33
N ALA A 50 -6.88 -10.97 59.55
CA ALA A 50 -6.87 -10.92 58.08
C ALA A 50 -8.14 -10.26 57.54
N GLU A 51 -9.30 -10.60 58.10
CA GLU A 51 -10.58 -10.02 57.69
C GLU A 51 -10.63 -8.53 57.99
N THR A 52 -10.17 -8.10 59.16
CA THR A 52 -10.09 -6.69 59.56
C THR A 52 -9.18 -5.91 58.62
N MET A 53 -7.98 -6.45 58.33
CA MET A 53 -7.05 -5.82 57.37
C MET A 53 -7.62 -5.68 55.99
N MET A 54 -8.33 -6.69 55.49
CA MET A 54 -8.93 -6.66 54.16
C MET A 54 -10.11 -5.68 54.05
N ARG A 55 -10.87 -5.51 55.12
CA ARG A 55 -11.95 -4.50 55.20
C ARG A 55 -11.41 -3.07 55.24
N GLU A 56 -10.31 -2.84 55.94
CA GLU A 56 -9.72 -1.49 56.06
C GLU A 56 -9.06 -0.99 54.74
N ILE A 57 -8.65 -1.90 53.86
CA ILE A 57 -8.00 -1.55 52.60
C ILE A 57 -8.95 -0.94 51.55
N GLY A 58 -10.28 -1.07 51.73
CA GLY A 58 -11.30 -0.42 50.86
C GLY A 58 -12.36 -1.38 50.32
N SER A 59 -13.23 -0.88 49.45
CA SER A 59 -14.48 -1.53 48.99
C SER A 59 -14.30 -2.63 47.91
N ALA A 60 -13.09 -2.99 47.52
CA ALA A 60 -12.88 -4.08 46.56
C ALA A 60 -13.25 -5.45 47.16
N ALA A 61 -13.83 -6.32 46.35
CA ALA A 61 -14.06 -7.71 46.75
C ALA A 61 -12.75 -8.40 47.16
N TYR A 62 -12.81 -9.20 48.23
CA TYR A 62 -11.65 -9.92 48.71
C TYR A 62 -11.97 -11.38 49.01
N PHE A 63 -10.94 -12.22 48.97
CA PHE A 63 -10.99 -13.61 49.37
C PHE A 63 -9.91 -13.88 50.40
N ILE A 64 -10.25 -14.62 51.45
CA ILE A 64 -9.30 -15.11 52.42
C ILE A 64 -9.24 -16.62 52.18
N ILE A 65 -8.06 -17.12 51.86
CA ILE A 65 -7.82 -18.55 51.57
C ILE A 65 -6.76 -19.11 52.51
N ASP A 66 -6.77 -20.42 52.72
CA ASP A 66 -5.78 -21.10 53.55
C ASP A 66 -4.39 -21.02 52.86
N THR A 67 -3.34 -21.11 53.68
CA THR A 67 -1.96 -21.12 53.18
C THR A 67 -1.62 -22.35 52.31
N THR A 68 -2.44 -23.37 52.36
CA THR A 68 -2.36 -24.61 51.58
C THR A 68 -3.19 -24.56 50.32
N GLU A 69 -4.03 -23.55 50.13
CA GLU A 69 -4.88 -23.35 48.97
C GLU A 69 -4.22 -22.38 47.99
N GLU A 70 -4.39 -22.65 46.70
CA GLU A 70 -3.97 -21.74 45.61
C GLU A 70 -5.22 -21.21 44.90
N PHE A 71 -5.27 -19.91 44.77
CA PHE A 71 -6.31 -19.25 44.00
C PHE A 71 -5.65 -18.54 42.83
N GLU A 72 -5.95 -19.00 41.60
CA GLU A 72 -5.54 -18.34 40.38
C GLU A 72 -6.77 -17.89 39.58
N PHE A 73 -6.76 -16.64 39.14
CA PHE A 73 -7.69 -16.26 38.09
C PHE A 73 -7.27 -17.01 36.82
N ALA A 74 -8.22 -17.74 36.23
CA ALA A 74 -8.00 -18.26 34.89
C ALA A 74 -7.56 -17.11 34.00
N GLN A 75 -6.30 -17.06 33.62
CA GLN A 75 -5.80 -16.06 32.66
C GLN A 75 -6.46 -16.34 31.32
N GLY A 76 -7.62 -15.70 31.11
CA GLY A 76 -8.27 -15.65 29.81
C GLY A 76 -7.32 -14.98 28.83
N VAL A 77 -7.24 -15.52 27.64
CA VAL A 77 -6.47 -15.00 26.53
C VAL A 77 -6.79 -13.51 26.35
N ALA A 78 -5.80 -12.67 26.60
CA ALA A 78 -5.79 -11.22 26.37
C ALA A 78 -7.05 -10.45 26.85
N THR A 79 -7.05 -10.07 28.11
CA THR A 79 -8.08 -9.19 28.74
C THR A 79 -7.91 -7.70 28.40
N ASN A 80 -7.26 -7.37 27.27
CA ASN A 80 -7.19 -5.99 26.84
C ASN A 80 -8.52 -5.58 26.17
N GLY A 81 -9.01 -4.39 26.47
CA GLY A 81 -10.26 -3.86 25.90
C GLY A 81 -10.24 -3.65 24.38
N ASP A 82 -9.16 -4.00 23.68
CA ASP A 82 -8.97 -3.77 22.26
C ASP A 82 -9.99 -4.52 21.38
N VAL A 83 -10.44 -5.68 21.80
CA VAL A 83 -11.48 -6.45 21.10
C VAL A 83 -12.80 -5.65 21.09
N TYR A 84 -13.20 -5.11 22.24
CA TYR A 84 -14.43 -4.31 22.36
C TYR A 84 -14.29 -2.98 21.60
N LYS A 85 -13.14 -2.31 21.73
CA LYS A 85 -12.83 -1.09 20.98
C LYS A 85 -12.90 -1.34 19.47
N SER A 86 -12.38 -2.45 19.00
CA SER A 86 -12.41 -2.85 17.59
C SER A 86 -13.83 -3.10 17.07
N ILE A 87 -14.67 -3.82 17.85
CA ILE A 87 -16.06 -4.06 17.49
C ILE A 87 -16.85 -2.74 17.44
N ILE A 88 -16.70 -1.88 18.45
CA ILE A 88 -17.36 -0.57 18.51
C ILE A 88 -16.96 0.29 17.32
N SER A 89 -15.65 0.40 17.03
CA SER A 89 -15.15 1.15 15.88
C SER A 89 -15.69 0.59 14.55
N THR A 90 -15.75 -0.73 14.41
CA THR A 90 -16.34 -1.37 13.22
C THR A 90 -17.81 -1.03 13.06
N CYS A 91 -18.60 -1.07 14.16
CA CYS A 91 -20.00 -0.68 14.12
C CYS A 91 -20.19 0.79 13.73
N ASP A 92 -19.36 1.69 14.25
CA ASP A 92 -19.40 3.12 13.92
C ASP A 92 -19.05 3.38 12.45
N GLN A 93 -18.06 2.69 11.92
CA GLN A 93 -17.71 2.75 10.50
C GLN A 93 -18.86 2.25 9.61
N GLN A 94 -19.50 1.13 9.96
CA GLN A 94 -20.63 0.60 9.20
C GLN A 94 -21.84 1.53 9.25
N LEU A 95 -22.14 2.15 10.41
CA LEU A 95 -23.20 3.14 10.56
C LEU A 95 -22.92 4.40 9.74
N SER A 96 -21.67 4.87 9.70
CA SER A 96 -21.24 6.00 8.88
C SER A 96 -21.39 5.68 7.38
N LEU A 97 -20.91 4.50 6.94
CA LEU A 97 -21.06 4.06 5.56
C LEU A 97 -22.53 3.92 5.13
N LEU A 98 -23.38 3.41 6.01
CA LEU A 98 -24.80 3.24 5.74
C LEU A 98 -25.53 4.57 5.59
N ASN A 99 -25.21 5.57 6.42
CA ASN A 99 -25.93 6.83 6.47
C ASN A 99 -25.33 7.92 5.58
N LEU A 100 -23.99 7.93 5.45
CA LEU A 100 -23.23 9.00 4.78
C LEU A 100 -22.49 8.52 3.53
N ALA A 101 -22.52 7.23 3.22
CA ALA A 101 -21.70 6.56 2.21
C ALA A 101 -20.18 6.81 2.38
N ALA A 102 -19.77 7.34 3.53
CA ALA A 102 -18.39 7.69 3.84
C ALA A 102 -18.11 7.54 5.34
N VAL A 103 -16.85 7.25 5.69
CA VAL A 103 -16.38 7.28 7.08
C VAL A 103 -15.74 8.65 7.32
N LEU A 104 -16.44 9.52 8.07
CA LEU A 104 -16.02 10.88 8.38
C LEU A 104 -15.57 10.96 9.84
N GLY A 105 -14.43 11.60 10.08
CA GLY A 105 -14.05 12.14 11.40
C GLY A 105 -13.83 11.15 12.53
N GLN A 106 -13.71 9.86 12.27
CA GLN A 106 -13.44 8.87 13.32
C GLN A 106 -11.96 8.48 13.32
N ASP A 107 -11.29 8.88 14.41
CA ASP A 107 -10.01 8.40 14.94
C ASP A 107 -9.10 7.68 13.91
N THR A 108 -8.52 8.46 13.03
CA THR A 108 -7.28 8.04 12.41
C THR A 108 -6.15 8.71 13.19
N GLU A 109 -5.38 7.94 13.93
CA GLU A 109 -4.15 8.39 14.59
C GLU A 109 -3.16 9.08 13.62
N ASN A 110 -3.48 9.05 12.34
CA ASN A 110 -2.81 9.78 11.27
C ASN A 110 -3.85 10.36 10.31
N GLY A 111 -4.42 11.49 10.66
CA GLY A 111 -5.37 12.25 9.83
C GLY A 111 -4.77 12.61 8.48
N ASN A 112 -5.16 11.88 7.44
CA ASN A 112 -4.77 12.19 6.07
C ASN A 112 -5.85 13.10 5.45
N ARG A 113 -5.53 14.38 5.28
CA ARG A 113 -6.37 15.42 4.67
C ARG A 113 -7.02 14.98 3.35
N SER A 114 -6.30 14.18 2.54
CA SER A 114 -6.83 13.63 1.28
C SER A 114 -7.95 12.60 1.48
N LYS A 115 -7.99 11.90 2.61
CA LYS A 115 -9.03 10.91 2.94
C LYS A 115 -10.31 11.60 3.40
N GLU A 116 -10.18 12.69 4.15
CA GLU A 116 -11.30 13.54 4.56
C GLU A 116 -11.91 14.24 3.34
N GLU A 117 -11.10 14.74 2.41
CA GLU A 117 -11.58 15.35 1.18
C GLU A 117 -12.31 14.35 0.26
N SER A 118 -11.81 13.12 0.13
CA SER A 118 -12.48 12.07 -0.65
C SER A 118 -13.80 11.64 -0.02
N SER A 119 -13.84 11.53 1.32
CA SER A 119 -15.06 11.21 2.06
C SER A 119 -16.08 12.33 1.99
N ALA A 120 -15.65 13.59 2.04
CA ALA A 120 -16.50 14.76 1.87
C ALA A 120 -17.13 14.81 0.46
N LYS A 121 -16.35 14.47 -0.58
CA LYS A 121 -16.85 14.39 -1.96
C LYS A 121 -17.90 13.28 -2.16
N LEU A 122 -17.71 12.12 -1.52
CA LEU A 122 -18.72 11.06 -1.54
C LEU A 122 -20.02 11.49 -0.86
N MET A 123 -19.93 12.17 0.29
CA MET A 123 -21.09 12.74 0.97
C MET A 123 -21.78 13.81 0.11
N GLU A 124 -21.01 14.65 -0.57
CA GLU A 124 -21.54 15.64 -1.52
C GLU A 124 -22.29 14.97 -2.68
N ALA A 125 -21.77 13.84 -3.19
CA ALA A 125 -22.44 13.07 -4.23
C ALA A 125 -23.78 12.48 -3.76
N VAL A 126 -23.85 11.97 -2.53
CA VAL A 126 -25.11 11.49 -1.91
C VAL A 126 -26.10 12.63 -1.75
N ILE A 127 -25.66 13.79 -1.21
CA ILE A 127 -26.50 14.99 -1.06
C ILE A 127 -27.03 15.45 -2.42
N LYS A 128 -26.18 15.41 -3.46
CA LYS A 128 -26.57 15.77 -4.82
C LYS A 128 -27.60 14.80 -5.41
N ALA A 129 -27.47 13.50 -5.12
CA ALA A 129 -28.46 12.50 -5.52
C ALA A 129 -29.80 12.73 -4.83
N ASP A 130 -29.82 13.03 -3.53
CA ASP A 130 -31.03 13.36 -2.77
C ASP A 130 -31.69 14.65 -3.27
N LYS A 131 -30.92 15.69 -3.55
CA LYS A 131 -31.41 16.93 -4.16
C LYS A 131 -32.13 16.63 -5.49
N ARG A 132 -31.51 15.85 -6.38
CA ARG A 132 -32.08 15.45 -7.66
C ARG A 132 -33.36 14.62 -7.51
N LEU A 133 -33.38 13.69 -6.53
CA LEU A 133 -34.58 12.89 -6.24
C LEU A 133 -35.76 13.76 -5.79
N ILE A 134 -35.50 14.77 -4.92
CA ILE A 134 -36.48 15.74 -4.46
C ILE A 134 -36.98 16.56 -5.66
N GLU A 135 -36.07 17.17 -6.42
CA GLU A 135 -36.42 17.97 -7.62
C GLU A 135 -37.23 17.17 -8.62
N SER A 136 -36.79 15.95 -8.94
CA SER A 136 -37.51 15.07 -9.86
C SER A 136 -38.91 14.72 -9.34
N THR A 137 -39.03 14.42 -8.07
CA THR A 137 -40.33 14.08 -7.47
C THR A 137 -41.28 15.28 -7.46
N PHE A 138 -40.81 16.44 -7.06
CA PHE A 138 -41.61 17.67 -7.11
C PHE A 138 -42.00 18.03 -8.52
N ASN A 139 -41.04 18.07 -9.45
CA ASN A 139 -41.28 18.51 -10.82
C ASN A 139 -42.14 17.55 -11.65
N LYS A 140 -42.00 16.23 -11.42
CA LYS A 140 -42.73 15.21 -12.19
C LYS A 140 -44.07 14.80 -11.57
N LYS A 141 -44.23 14.91 -10.24
CA LYS A 141 -45.43 14.39 -9.56
C LYS A 141 -46.19 15.47 -8.80
N ILE A 142 -45.54 16.26 -7.96
CA ILE A 142 -46.20 17.16 -7.00
C ILE A 142 -46.68 18.43 -7.69
N LEU A 143 -45.82 19.16 -8.40
CA LEU A 143 -46.16 20.40 -9.06
C LEU A 143 -47.23 20.23 -10.14
N PRO A 144 -47.18 19.18 -11.03
CA PRO A 144 -48.25 18.94 -11.97
C PRO A 144 -49.61 18.60 -11.30
N ALA A 145 -49.59 17.83 -10.20
CA ALA A 145 -50.79 17.51 -9.46
C ALA A 145 -51.40 18.78 -8.82
N LEU A 146 -50.59 19.63 -8.22
CA LEU A 146 -51.04 20.93 -7.63
C LEU A 146 -51.57 21.88 -8.69
N ALA A 147 -50.99 21.91 -9.88
CA ALA A 147 -51.49 22.67 -11.02
C ALA A 147 -52.82 22.15 -11.55
N ALA A 148 -52.99 20.82 -11.59
CA ALA A 148 -54.24 20.17 -12.05
C ALA A 148 -55.44 20.46 -11.14
N ILE A 149 -55.21 20.63 -9.81
CA ILE A 149 -56.27 21.04 -8.86
C ILE A 149 -56.39 22.55 -8.70
N GLY A 150 -55.69 23.35 -9.54
CA GLY A 150 -55.78 24.82 -9.55
C GLY A 150 -55.05 25.55 -8.39
N TYR A 151 -54.21 24.83 -7.62
CA TYR A 151 -53.48 25.43 -6.49
C TYR A 151 -52.26 26.25 -6.95
N LEU A 152 -51.60 25.84 -8.05
CA LEU A 152 -50.44 26.50 -8.62
C LEU A 152 -50.65 26.78 -10.13
N LYS A 153 -49.91 27.77 -10.65
CA LYS A 153 -49.89 28.01 -12.12
C LYS A 153 -49.13 26.84 -12.80
N PRO A 154 -49.60 26.35 -13.96
CA PRO A 154 -48.89 25.39 -14.74
C PRO A 154 -47.52 25.89 -15.20
N GLY A 155 -46.52 25.00 -15.29
CA GLY A 155 -45.17 25.37 -15.78
C GLY A 155 -44.16 25.77 -14.71
N LEU A 156 -44.53 25.78 -13.45
CA LEU A 156 -43.59 26.00 -12.34
C LEU A 156 -42.61 24.81 -12.20
N ARG A 157 -41.37 25.12 -11.93
CA ARG A 157 -40.31 24.14 -11.62
C ARG A 157 -39.66 24.49 -10.29
N LEU A 158 -39.37 23.45 -9.52
CA LEU A 158 -38.51 23.51 -8.35
C LEU A 158 -37.07 23.29 -8.81
N GLU A 159 -36.20 24.20 -8.50
CA GLU A 159 -34.75 24.09 -8.70
C GLU A 159 -34.05 24.37 -7.37
N ILE A 160 -33.24 23.44 -6.90
CA ILE A 160 -32.45 23.62 -5.67
C ILE A 160 -31.14 24.28 -6.08
N SER A 161 -30.94 25.56 -5.69
CA SER A 161 -29.73 26.31 -6.00
C SER A 161 -28.48 25.58 -5.57
N LYS A 162 -27.45 25.59 -6.43
CA LYS A 162 -26.11 25.18 -6.05
C LYS A 162 -25.56 26.22 -5.09
N GLU A 163 -25.07 25.81 -3.93
CA GLU A 163 -24.19 26.66 -3.13
C GLU A 163 -22.93 26.91 -3.97
N ILE A 164 -22.75 28.16 -4.36
CA ILE A 164 -21.55 28.60 -5.07
C ILE A 164 -20.51 28.89 -3.99
N ASP A 165 -19.40 28.20 -4.04
CA ASP A 165 -18.21 28.52 -3.25
C ASP A 165 -17.68 29.89 -3.75
N LEU A 166 -18.09 30.94 -3.06
CA LEU A 166 -17.78 32.34 -3.43
C LEU A 166 -16.26 32.61 -3.41
N GLU A 167 -15.51 31.90 -2.55
CA GLU A 167 -14.06 32.06 -2.48
C GLU A 167 -13.38 31.45 -3.72
N LYS A 168 -13.80 30.27 -4.11
CA LYS A 168 -13.30 29.58 -5.31
C LYS A 168 -13.70 30.35 -6.58
N LEU A 169 -14.95 30.82 -6.63
CA LEU A 169 -15.44 31.64 -7.74
C LEU A 169 -14.66 32.96 -7.83
N TRP A 170 -14.35 33.60 -6.69
CA TRP A 170 -13.56 34.82 -6.65
C TRP A 170 -12.14 34.62 -7.19
N LYS A 171 -11.49 33.53 -6.87
CA LYS A 171 -10.16 33.17 -7.43
C LYS A 171 -10.23 33.03 -8.95
N MET A 172 -11.23 32.31 -9.46
CA MET A 172 -11.44 32.14 -10.91
C MET A 172 -11.73 33.49 -11.61
N VAL A 173 -12.53 34.34 -10.97
CA VAL A 173 -12.84 35.70 -11.49
C VAL A 173 -11.59 36.57 -11.50
N HIS A 174 -10.75 36.47 -10.47
CA HIS A 174 -9.51 37.23 -10.40
C HIS A 174 -8.52 36.78 -11.50
N GLU A 175 -8.38 35.47 -11.71
CA GLU A 175 -7.57 34.96 -12.83
C GLU A 175 -8.12 35.33 -14.20
N ALA A 176 -9.43 35.23 -14.40
CA ALA A 176 -10.07 35.62 -15.63
C ALA A 176 -9.96 37.13 -15.90
N SER A 177 -9.96 37.97 -14.87
CA SER A 177 -9.83 39.41 -14.99
C SER A 177 -8.47 39.88 -15.51
N GLN A 178 -7.46 39.06 -15.49
CA GLN A 178 -6.15 39.36 -16.09
C GLN A 178 -6.18 39.35 -17.62
N ASN A 179 -7.09 38.56 -18.22
CA ASN A 179 -7.16 38.37 -19.65
C ASN A 179 -8.49 38.86 -20.26
N TYR A 180 -9.52 39.05 -19.45
CA TYR A 180 -10.87 39.41 -19.88
C TYR A 180 -11.47 40.51 -19.00
N ASP A 181 -12.26 41.42 -19.63
CA ASP A 181 -13.05 42.40 -18.90
C ASP A 181 -14.30 41.71 -18.33
N ILE A 182 -14.48 41.82 -17.02
CA ILE A 182 -15.61 41.20 -16.31
C ILE A 182 -16.65 42.30 -16.02
N ASP A 183 -17.94 41.99 -16.26
CA ASP A 183 -19.04 42.93 -16.02
C ASP A 183 -19.12 43.33 -14.54
N PRO A 184 -18.95 44.62 -14.21
CA PRO A 184 -19.03 45.10 -12.83
C PRO A 184 -20.40 44.86 -12.19
N LYS A 185 -21.46 44.78 -12.98
CA LYS A 185 -22.81 44.48 -12.50
C LYS A 185 -22.90 43.03 -12.03
N TRP A 186 -22.32 42.08 -12.79
CA TRP A 186 -22.27 40.67 -12.41
C TRP A 186 -21.46 40.45 -11.12
N ILE A 187 -20.33 41.14 -10.94
CA ILE A 187 -19.52 41.06 -9.68
C ILE A 187 -20.37 41.56 -8.50
N ARG A 188 -21.10 42.67 -8.67
CA ARG A 188 -21.96 43.21 -7.62
C ARG A 188 -23.08 42.26 -7.23
N ASP A 189 -23.75 41.68 -8.23
CA ASP A 189 -24.89 40.81 -8.04
C ASP A 189 -24.48 39.45 -7.45
N THR A 190 -23.26 38.96 -7.78
CA THR A 190 -22.76 37.63 -7.33
C THR A 190 -22.05 37.70 -5.99
N PHE A 191 -21.24 38.74 -5.75
CA PHE A 191 -20.39 38.82 -4.54
C PHE A 191 -20.87 39.86 -3.52
N GLY A 192 -21.85 40.69 -3.88
CA GLY A 192 -22.33 41.79 -3.02
C GLY A 192 -21.33 42.94 -2.88
N ILE A 193 -20.28 42.99 -3.69
CA ILE A 193 -19.23 44.01 -3.64
C ILE A 193 -19.59 45.18 -4.53
N ALA A 194 -19.57 46.40 -3.98
CA ALA A 194 -19.82 47.61 -4.74
C ALA A 194 -18.61 47.96 -5.64
N VAL A 195 -18.71 47.64 -6.92
CA VAL A 195 -17.71 48.00 -7.94
C VAL A 195 -18.12 49.34 -8.58
N ILE A 196 -17.23 50.34 -8.50
CA ILE A 196 -17.53 51.71 -8.95
C ILE A 196 -16.93 51.98 -10.34
N SER A 197 -15.69 51.62 -10.59
CA SER A 197 -15.01 51.78 -11.88
C SER A 197 -13.76 50.93 -11.99
N LYS A 198 -13.25 50.70 -13.20
CA LYS A 198 -11.98 50.03 -13.46
C LYS A 198 -10.82 50.96 -13.09
N LYS A 199 -9.85 50.53 -12.29
CA LYS A 199 -8.62 51.30 -12.06
C LYS A 199 -7.77 51.23 -13.32
N THR A 200 -7.60 52.35 -14.00
CA THR A 200 -6.60 52.52 -15.06
C THR A 200 -5.24 52.72 -14.39
N PHE A 201 -4.35 51.81 -14.57
CA PHE A 201 -2.95 52.02 -14.26
C PHE A 201 -2.31 52.65 -15.47
N ASP A 202 -1.96 53.93 -15.37
CA ASP A 202 -1.04 54.57 -16.30
C ASP A 202 0.34 53.96 -16.14
N ALA A 203 0.70 53.05 -17.05
CA ALA A 203 2.05 52.54 -17.17
C ALA A 203 2.90 53.57 -17.88
N THR A 204 3.60 54.41 -17.13
CA THR A 204 4.76 55.14 -17.64
C THR A 204 5.96 54.19 -17.63
N PRO A 205 6.58 53.89 -18.78
CA PRO A 205 7.78 53.03 -18.79
C PRO A 205 8.96 53.82 -18.23
N PRO A 206 9.81 53.25 -17.38
CA PRO A 206 11.10 53.87 -17.07
C PRO A 206 12.03 53.70 -18.28
N ALA A 207 12.67 54.81 -18.61
CA ALA A 207 13.64 54.96 -19.70
C ALA A 207 14.82 53.99 -19.57
N GLY A 208 15.33 53.65 -20.72
CA GLY A 208 16.26 52.60 -20.99
C GLY A 208 17.63 52.68 -20.32
N ASN A 209 18.28 51.56 -20.41
CA ASN A 209 19.74 51.51 -20.56
C ASN A 209 20.10 50.38 -21.54
N ASP A 210 20.82 50.81 -22.56
CA ASP A 210 21.39 50.00 -23.63
C ASP A 210 22.45 49.02 -23.12
N GLY A 211 22.57 47.88 -23.76
CA GLY A 211 23.81 47.12 -23.62
C GLY A 211 23.80 45.68 -24.11
N ALA A 212 24.13 45.58 -25.38
CA ALA A 212 24.94 44.49 -25.97
C ALA A 212 24.30 43.11 -26.26
N ASN A 213 24.14 42.92 -27.56
CA ASN A 213 24.11 41.67 -28.31
C ASN A 213 25.23 40.72 -27.90
N ALA A 214 24.89 39.44 -27.81
CA ALA A 214 25.81 38.37 -28.17
C ALA A 214 24.98 37.21 -28.77
N GLU A 215 24.99 37.20 -30.06
CA GLU A 215 24.76 35.96 -30.85
C GLU A 215 25.82 34.93 -30.42
N ASN A 216 25.41 33.70 -30.19
CA ASN A 216 26.34 32.58 -30.24
C ASN A 216 25.70 31.42 -30.97
N GLU A 217 26.43 31.08 -32.01
CA GLU A 217 26.25 30.03 -32.95
C GLU A 217 26.08 28.63 -32.31
N VAL A 218 25.29 27.84 -33.01
CA VAL A 218 25.19 26.39 -32.87
C VAL A 218 26.53 25.75 -33.31
N ASP A 219 27.20 25.12 -32.37
CA ASP A 219 28.24 24.14 -32.73
C ASP A 219 27.80 22.73 -32.32
N SER A 220 27.60 21.94 -33.31
CA SER A 220 27.29 20.54 -33.26
C SER A 220 28.59 19.74 -33.16
N LYS A 221 28.87 19.13 -32.00
CA LYS A 221 29.66 17.89 -31.85
C LYS A 221 29.89 17.57 -30.37
N SER A 222 29.23 16.53 -29.91
CA SER A 222 29.73 15.43 -29.08
C SER A 222 28.54 14.86 -28.26
N GLY A 223 28.30 13.59 -28.49
CA GLY A 223 27.24 12.87 -27.82
C GLY A 223 27.57 12.59 -26.36
N GLU A 224 27.19 13.46 -25.48
CA GLU A 224 27.00 13.18 -24.07
C GLU A 224 25.51 13.07 -23.81
N VAL A 225 25.09 11.88 -23.42
CA VAL A 225 23.74 11.65 -22.89
C VAL A 225 23.65 12.38 -21.54
N ARG A 226 23.29 13.66 -21.56
CA ARG A 226 22.91 14.37 -20.36
C ARG A 226 21.62 13.75 -19.82
N SER A 227 21.70 13.21 -18.62
CA SER A 227 20.58 12.77 -17.83
C SER A 227 19.59 13.93 -17.65
N PHE A 228 18.45 13.87 -18.33
CA PHE A 228 17.35 14.78 -18.09
C PHE A 228 16.70 14.44 -16.75
N PHE A 229 17.10 15.13 -15.70
CA PHE A 229 16.36 15.12 -14.45
C PHE A 229 15.12 16.01 -14.60
N LEU A 230 13.97 15.39 -14.37
CA LEU A 230 12.71 16.10 -14.24
C LEU A 230 12.76 17.06 -13.05
N SER A 231 12.48 18.31 -13.31
CA SER A 231 12.26 19.29 -12.27
C SER A 231 11.09 18.86 -11.38
N ALA A 232 11.42 18.47 -10.14
CA ALA A 232 10.44 18.39 -9.09
C ALA A 232 9.93 19.79 -8.75
N PRO A 233 8.72 19.96 -8.17
CA PRO A 233 8.23 21.25 -7.73
C PRO A 233 9.28 21.93 -6.86
N GLN A 234 9.63 23.16 -7.21
CA GLN A 234 10.52 24.02 -6.42
C GLN A 234 9.80 24.43 -5.14
N ASP A 235 10.03 23.71 -4.05
CA ASP A 235 9.90 24.31 -2.74
C ASP A 235 11.28 24.87 -2.40
N GLY A 236 11.35 26.19 -2.28
CA GLY A 236 12.58 26.90 -2.07
C GLY A 236 13.24 26.58 -0.73
N ALA A 237 14.50 26.29 -0.81
CA ALA A 237 15.61 26.71 0.03
C ALA A 237 16.80 25.84 -0.35
N SER A 238 17.83 26.42 -0.90
CA SER A 238 19.15 25.81 -1.05
C SER A 238 19.85 25.82 0.30
N ASP A 239 19.60 24.80 1.12
CA ASP A 239 20.55 24.44 2.17
C ASP A 239 21.56 23.46 1.57
N GLY A 240 22.83 23.66 1.91
CA GLY A 240 23.95 22.94 1.33
C GLY A 240 23.74 21.44 1.39
N LYS A 241 24.21 20.71 0.38
CA LYS A 241 24.12 19.26 0.21
C LYS A 241 24.63 18.55 1.46
N VAL A 242 23.72 18.13 2.34
CA VAL A 242 24.04 17.51 3.64
C VAL A 242 23.81 16.01 3.50
N LEU A 243 24.88 15.23 3.70
CA LEU A 243 24.79 13.77 3.83
C LEU A 243 24.02 13.41 5.10
N THR A 244 23.08 12.50 4.99
CA THR A 244 22.41 11.93 6.17
C THR A 244 23.35 10.95 6.89
N SER A 245 23.07 10.61 8.14
CA SER A 245 23.85 9.62 8.91
C SER A 245 23.89 8.25 8.19
N ARG A 246 22.85 7.92 7.46
CA ARG A 246 22.79 6.70 6.62
C ARG A 246 23.75 6.79 5.44
N ASP A 247 23.77 7.92 4.75
CA ASP A 247 24.65 8.14 3.60
C ASP A 247 26.11 8.11 4.05
N GLU A 248 26.43 8.71 5.18
CA GLU A 248 27.76 8.65 5.77
C GLU A 248 28.17 7.21 6.09
N ALA A 249 27.31 6.44 6.73
CA ALA A 249 27.58 5.02 7.02
C ALA A 249 27.76 4.19 5.74
N LEU A 250 26.99 4.46 4.67
CA LEU A 250 27.17 3.80 3.38
C LEU A 250 28.52 4.17 2.73
N ILE A 251 28.88 5.44 2.75
CA ILE A 251 30.17 5.96 2.25
C ILE A 251 31.34 5.30 2.98
N GLU A 252 31.25 5.17 4.30
CA GLU A 252 32.25 4.48 5.12
C GLU A 252 32.38 3.00 4.74
N ARG A 253 31.27 2.28 4.55
CA ARG A 253 31.29 0.87 4.12
C ARG A 253 31.90 0.71 2.73
N ILE A 254 31.65 1.65 1.82
CA ILE A 254 32.26 1.64 0.48
C ILE A 254 33.76 1.90 0.58
N ALA A 255 34.18 2.90 1.34
CA ALA A 255 35.61 3.21 1.54
C ALA A 255 36.37 2.06 2.21
N ALA A 256 35.70 1.33 3.12
CA ALA A 256 36.25 0.12 3.75
C ALA A 256 36.22 -1.14 2.84
N GLY A 257 35.70 -1.03 1.61
CA GLY A 257 35.59 -2.16 0.68
C GLY A 257 34.53 -3.22 1.07
N GLN A 258 33.62 -2.88 1.96
CA GLN A 258 32.56 -3.77 2.44
C GLN A 258 31.37 -3.80 1.47
N SER A 259 31.07 -2.67 0.82
CA SER A 259 29.96 -2.51 -0.14
C SER A 259 30.49 -2.27 -1.55
N THR A 260 31.00 -3.31 -2.21
CA THR A 260 31.63 -3.18 -3.53
C THR A 260 30.64 -3.17 -4.70
N TYR A 261 29.50 -3.85 -4.56
CA TYR A 261 28.44 -3.89 -5.56
C TYR A 261 27.03 -4.05 -4.93
N TRP A 262 26.96 -4.37 -3.65
CA TRP A 262 25.74 -4.58 -2.90
C TRP A 262 25.87 -4.04 -1.48
N ASP A 263 24.82 -3.40 -0.99
CA ASP A 263 24.68 -3.01 0.39
C ASP A 263 23.34 -3.50 0.95
N ALA A 264 23.37 -4.39 1.93
CA ALA A 264 22.19 -5.02 2.46
C ALA A 264 21.34 -4.09 3.32
N GLU A 265 21.95 -3.14 4.02
CA GLU A 265 21.25 -2.17 4.87
C GLU A 265 20.50 -1.16 4.01
N LEU A 266 21.13 -0.68 2.93
CA LEU A 266 20.47 0.18 1.95
C LEU A 266 19.29 -0.53 1.28
N PHE A 267 19.47 -1.79 0.86
CA PHE A 267 18.39 -2.58 0.26
C PHE A 267 17.22 -2.81 1.23
N GLU A 268 17.51 -3.17 2.47
CA GLU A 268 16.50 -3.38 3.51
C GLU A 268 15.74 -2.09 3.79
N PHE A 269 16.43 -0.97 3.85
CA PHE A 269 15.83 0.35 4.05
C PHE A 269 14.86 0.70 2.90
N ILE A 270 15.32 0.66 1.65
CA ILE A 270 14.49 0.98 0.47
C ILE A 270 13.30 0.02 0.36
N SER A 271 13.54 -1.29 0.49
CA SER A 271 12.49 -2.30 0.33
C SER A 271 11.45 -2.26 1.44
N SER A 272 11.86 -2.07 2.70
CA SER A 272 10.94 -2.00 3.84
C SER A 272 9.97 -0.84 3.73
N ASP A 273 10.47 0.32 3.33
CA ASP A 273 9.67 1.53 3.18
C ASP A 273 8.59 1.36 2.10
N LEU A 274 8.99 0.89 0.92
CA LEU A 274 8.07 0.65 -0.19
C LEU A 274 7.06 -0.48 0.08
N LEU A 275 7.50 -1.56 0.71
CA LEU A 275 6.61 -2.66 1.11
C LEU A 275 5.59 -2.21 2.14
N ASN A 276 6.00 -1.40 3.10
CA ASN A 276 5.10 -0.85 4.11
C ASN A 276 4.03 0.05 3.47
N ALA A 277 4.42 0.86 2.48
CA ALA A 277 3.48 1.68 1.72
C ALA A 277 2.34 0.85 1.11
N VAL A 278 2.68 -0.24 0.43
CA VAL A 278 1.71 -1.14 -0.21
C VAL A 278 0.90 -1.93 0.83
N ARG A 279 1.56 -2.57 1.78
CA ARG A 279 0.92 -3.43 2.79
C ARG A 279 -0.09 -2.68 3.66
N THR A 280 0.25 -1.46 4.07
CA THR A 280 -0.63 -0.64 4.90
C THR A 280 -1.88 -0.26 4.13
N ARG A 281 -1.76 0.14 2.87
CA ARG A 281 -2.91 0.57 2.06
C ARG A 281 -3.80 -0.59 1.63
N PHE A 282 -3.22 -1.72 1.22
CA PHE A 282 -4.02 -2.91 0.91
C PHE A 282 -4.81 -3.41 2.12
N LYS A 283 -4.23 -3.46 3.31
CA LYS A 283 -4.94 -3.86 4.54
C LYS A 283 -6.11 -2.95 4.86
N THR A 284 -5.96 -1.64 4.70
CA THR A 284 -7.01 -0.66 5.05
C THR A 284 -8.22 -0.76 4.11
N VAL A 285 -8.00 -1.07 2.84
CA VAL A 285 -9.09 -1.18 1.85
C VAL A 285 -9.75 -2.56 1.88
N LEU A 286 -8.99 -3.61 2.20
CA LEU A 286 -9.49 -4.99 2.25
C LEU A 286 -10.30 -5.28 3.52
N SER A 287 -9.98 -4.67 4.66
CA SER A 287 -10.74 -4.85 5.89
C SER A 287 -12.17 -4.30 5.82
N ALA A 288 -12.43 -3.30 4.99
CA ALA A 288 -13.77 -2.78 4.77
C ALA A 288 -14.62 -3.66 3.84
N SER A 289 -14.01 -4.58 3.08
CA SER A 289 -14.68 -5.46 2.11
C SER A 289 -14.60 -6.95 2.44
N GLU A 290 -14.22 -7.31 3.65
CA GLU A 290 -13.97 -8.70 4.10
C GLU A 290 -15.18 -9.62 4.16
N ILE A 291 -16.33 -9.15 3.76
CA ILE A 291 -17.48 -10.03 3.56
C ILE A 291 -17.34 -10.69 2.19
N ALA A 292 -16.60 -11.78 2.16
CA ALA A 292 -16.84 -12.97 1.33
C ALA A 292 -16.13 -13.21 -0.02
N TYR A 293 -15.12 -12.49 -0.52
CA TYR A 293 -14.47 -12.93 -1.78
C TYR A 293 -12.94 -12.87 -1.76
N ASN A 294 -12.39 -13.90 -1.23
CA ASN A 294 -10.98 -14.08 -0.89
C ASN A 294 -10.25 -14.98 -1.85
N VAL A 295 -9.58 -14.56 -2.86
CA VAL A 295 -8.42 -15.34 -3.32
C VAL A 295 -7.49 -14.51 -4.23
N PRO A 296 -7.96 -13.55 -5.05
CA PRO A 296 -7.04 -12.82 -5.91
C PRO A 296 -6.14 -11.83 -5.16
N ASP A 297 -6.48 -11.44 -3.92
CA ASP A 297 -5.84 -10.30 -3.23
C ASP A 297 -4.48 -10.64 -2.64
N ASP A 298 -4.31 -11.83 -2.07
CA ASP A 298 -3.01 -12.29 -1.55
C ASP A 298 -2.01 -12.51 -2.69
N VAL A 299 -2.46 -13.03 -3.83
CA VAL A 299 -1.65 -13.24 -5.03
C VAL A 299 -1.22 -11.91 -5.64
N TYR A 300 -2.16 -10.99 -5.77
CA TYR A 300 -1.92 -9.67 -6.32
C TYR A 300 -0.94 -8.89 -5.44
N THR A 301 -1.16 -8.87 -4.13
CA THR A 301 -0.23 -8.26 -3.17
C THR A 301 1.17 -8.89 -3.26
N SER A 302 1.24 -10.21 -3.41
CA SER A 302 2.53 -10.90 -3.59
C SER A 302 3.24 -10.50 -4.88
N ALA A 303 2.51 -10.31 -5.97
CA ALA A 303 3.08 -9.84 -7.23
C ALA A 303 3.63 -8.40 -7.10
N MET A 304 2.87 -7.51 -6.46
CA MET A 304 3.34 -6.15 -6.18
C MET A 304 4.58 -6.15 -5.29
N GLU A 305 4.61 -6.94 -4.23
CA GLU A 305 5.78 -7.06 -3.35
C GLU A 305 7.01 -7.57 -4.10
N GLN A 306 6.86 -8.56 -4.97
CA GLN A 306 7.95 -9.03 -5.82
C GLN A 306 8.49 -7.91 -6.71
N ASN A 307 7.61 -7.13 -7.32
CA ASN A 307 7.98 -5.98 -8.14
C ASN A 307 8.76 -4.93 -7.32
N LEU A 308 8.31 -4.63 -6.09
CA LEU A 308 9.01 -3.70 -5.20
C LEU A 308 10.39 -4.22 -4.76
N PHE A 309 10.55 -5.51 -4.51
CA PHE A 309 11.85 -6.10 -4.23
C PHE A 309 12.80 -5.96 -5.43
N HIS A 310 12.31 -6.16 -6.64
CA HIS A 310 13.11 -5.96 -7.87
C HIS A 310 13.54 -4.52 -8.04
N PHE A 311 12.62 -3.57 -7.84
CA PHE A 311 12.90 -2.15 -7.91
C PHE A 311 13.94 -1.72 -6.86
N SER A 312 13.75 -2.13 -5.61
CA SER A 312 14.65 -1.82 -4.50
C SER A 312 16.05 -2.37 -4.76
N ALA A 313 16.14 -3.58 -5.32
CA ALA A 313 17.42 -4.17 -5.70
C ALA A 313 18.11 -3.39 -6.84
N ALA A 314 17.36 -2.97 -7.84
CA ALA A 314 17.89 -2.19 -8.97
C ALA A 314 18.38 -0.81 -8.50
N LYS A 315 17.63 -0.14 -7.62
CA LYS A 315 18.01 1.14 -7.02
C LYS A 315 19.27 1.01 -6.15
N THR A 316 19.32 0.02 -5.27
CA THR A 316 20.51 -0.26 -4.44
C THR A 316 21.76 -0.50 -5.29
N LEU A 317 21.64 -1.31 -6.34
CA LEU A 317 22.77 -1.56 -7.24
C LEU A 317 23.21 -0.31 -7.97
N ALA A 318 22.28 0.54 -8.42
CA ALA A 318 22.59 1.78 -9.11
C ALA A 318 23.36 2.75 -8.19
N GLU A 319 22.86 2.99 -6.99
CA GLU A 319 23.48 3.90 -6.02
C GLU A 319 24.85 3.40 -5.56
N VAL A 320 24.95 2.14 -5.17
CA VAL A 320 26.23 1.55 -4.74
C VAL A 320 27.25 1.56 -5.88
N GLN A 321 26.85 1.37 -7.14
CA GLN A 321 27.76 1.43 -8.27
C GLN A 321 28.27 2.84 -8.53
N GLU A 322 27.42 3.86 -8.49
CA GLU A 322 27.82 5.27 -8.68
C GLU A 322 28.75 5.73 -7.56
N LEU A 323 28.45 5.39 -6.33
CA LEU A 323 29.32 5.69 -5.19
C LEU A 323 30.70 4.98 -5.29
N ASN A 324 30.74 3.71 -5.69
CA ASN A 324 31.99 2.99 -5.91
C ASN A 324 32.80 3.55 -7.09
N GLN A 325 32.17 4.08 -8.11
CA GLN A 325 32.83 4.78 -9.20
C GLN A 325 33.43 6.08 -8.69
N ALA A 326 32.65 6.90 -7.98
CA ALA A 326 33.13 8.13 -7.36
C ALA A 326 34.32 7.88 -6.42
N PHE A 327 34.25 6.81 -5.60
CA PHE A 327 35.36 6.43 -4.73
C PHE A 327 36.64 6.13 -5.49
N ARG A 328 36.59 5.38 -6.59
CA ARG A 328 37.75 5.07 -7.43
C ARG A 328 38.36 6.28 -8.14
N GLU A 329 37.51 7.27 -8.46
CA GLU A 329 37.92 8.48 -9.16
C GLU A 329 38.38 9.59 -8.19
N SER A 330 38.17 9.42 -6.90
CA SER A 330 38.49 10.40 -5.88
C SER A 330 39.97 10.34 -5.52
N THR A 331 40.55 11.53 -5.31
CA THR A 331 41.96 11.72 -4.91
C THR A 331 42.18 11.66 -3.41
N SER A 332 41.12 11.83 -2.63
CA SER A 332 41.13 11.80 -1.15
C SER A 332 39.75 11.39 -0.62
N TYR A 333 39.70 11.05 0.67
CA TYR A 333 38.40 10.77 1.31
C TYR A 333 37.49 12.01 1.35
N ALA A 334 38.06 13.21 1.50
CA ALA A 334 37.29 14.45 1.44
C ALA A 334 36.70 14.69 0.03
N ASP A 335 37.48 14.43 -1.02
CA ASP A 335 37.00 14.48 -2.41
C ASP A 335 35.89 13.45 -2.65
N PHE A 336 36.06 12.21 -2.18
CA PHE A 336 35.02 11.19 -2.25
C PHE A 336 33.74 11.62 -1.53
N ARG A 337 33.84 12.16 -0.33
CA ARG A 337 32.67 12.61 0.45
C ARG A 337 31.90 13.73 -0.27
N ASN A 338 32.60 14.66 -0.92
CA ASN A 338 31.97 15.73 -1.71
C ASN A 338 31.22 15.18 -2.93
N ARG A 339 31.85 14.28 -3.70
CA ARG A 339 31.22 13.61 -4.84
C ARG A 339 30.04 12.74 -4.39
N ALA A 340 30.18 12.04 -3.27
CA ALA A 340 29.13 11.23 -2.70
C ALA A 340 27.91 12.08 -2.27
N ALA A 341 28.12 13.30 -1.78
CA ALA A 341 27.03 14.22 -1.47
C ALA A 341 26.23 14.63 -2.73
N GLU A 342 26.89 14.74 -3.89
CA GLU A 342 26.21 14.98 -5.17
C GLU A 342 25.39 13.77 -5.65
N ILE A 343 25.92 12.56 -5.44
CA ILE A 343 25.23 11.32 -5.76
C ILE A 343 24.06 11.11 -4.79
N ALA A 344 24.26 11.29 -3.49
CA ALA A 344 23.22 11.18 -2.47
C ALA A 344 22.07 12.16 -2.72
N ASP A 345 22.34 13.36 -3.25
CA ASP A 345 21.28 14.30 -3.66
C ASP A 345 20.42 13.73 -4.79
N THR A 346 20.97 12.89 -5.66
CA THR A 346 20.21 12.18 -6.72
C THR A 346 19.35 11.04 -6.17
N PHE A 347 19.77 10.37 -5.10
CA PHE A 347 19.06 9.24 -4.48
C PHE A 347 18.36 9.63 -3.17
N ASN A 348 18.25 10.93 -2.89
CA ASN A 348 17.86 11.53 -1.62
C ASN A 348 16.42 11.23 -1.18
N ASP A 349 16.10 11.67 0.03
CA ASP A 349 14.79 11.54 0.67
C ASP A 349 13.64 12.09 -0.19
N LYS A 350 13.88 13.09 -1.03
CA LYS A 350 12.86 13.67 -1.93
C LYS A 350 12.42 12.65 -2.98
N TRP A 351 13.36 11.96 -3.62
CA TRP A 351 13.07 10.88 -4.57
C TRP A 351 12.44 9.68 -3.88
N GLN A 352 12.94 9.31 -2.71
CA GLN A 352 12.37 8.23 -1.93
C GLN A 352 10.93 8.52 -1.50
N ARG A 353 10.63 9.75 -1.07
CA ARG A 353 9.26 10.17 -0.78
C ARG A 353 8.37 10.12 -2.02
N THR A 354 8.89 10.47 -3.19
CA THR A 354 8.16 10.39 -4.46
C THR A 354 7.87 8.93 -4.82
N GLU A 355 8.85 8.04 -4.70
CA GLU A 355 8.70 6.60 -4.91
C GLU A 355 7.72 5.99 -3.92
N TYR A 356 7.83 6.33 -2.64
CA TYR A 356 6.88 5.91 -1.61
C TYR A 356 5.45 6.36 -1.92
N ARG A 357 5.25 7.65 -2.22
CA ARG A 357 3.93 8.19 -2.59
C ARG A 357 3.37 7.50 -3.82
N THR A 358 4.22 7.22 -4.81
CA THR A 358 3.82 6.49 -6.01
C THR A 358 3.40 5.06 -5.70
N ALA A 359 4.14 4.36 -4.84
CA ALA A 359 3.76 3.01 -4.41
C ALA A 359 2.41 3.01 -3.68
N VAL A 360 2.17 3.99 -2.81
CA VAL A 360 0.86 4.20 -2.15
C VAL A 360 -0.23 4.42 -3.18
N GLN A 361 -0.03 5.33 -4.11
CA GLN A 361 -1.05 5.67 -5.14
C GLN A 361 -1.37 4.49 -6.06
N VAL A 362 -0.36 3.73 -6.48
CA VAL A 362 -0.58 2.52 -7.27
C VAL A 362 -1.36 1.48 -6.48
N ALA A 363 -1.07 1.28 -5.19
CA ALA A 363 -1.82 0.35 -4.35
C ALA A 363 -3.28 0.78 -4.16
N GLU A 364 -3.53 2.07 -3.96
CA GLU A 364 -4.88 2.64 -3.84
C GLU A 364 -5.66 2.52 -5.16
N ALA A 365 -5.03 2.89 -6.28
CA ALA A 365 -5.62 2.79 -7.61
C ALA A 365 -5.92 1.33 -7.99
N ALA A 366 -5.04 0.40 -7.64
CA ALA A 366 -5.26 -1.02 -7.85
C ALA A 366 -6.45 -1.56 -7.05
N SER A 367 -6.59 -1.14 -5.81
CA SER A 367 -7.72 -1.50 -4.97
C SER A 367 -9.03 -0.95 -5.52
N GLN A 368 -9.05 0.32 -5.92
CA GLN A 368 -10.19 0.98 -6.54
C GLN A 368 -10.60 0.30 -7.86
N TYR A 369 -9.63 0.03 -8.75
CA TYR A 369 -9.85 -0.65 -10.01
C TYR A 369 -10.61 -1.97 -9.86
N ARG A 370 -10.24 -2.76 -8.85
CA ARG A 370 -10.90 -4.05 -8.59
C ARG A 370 -12.35 -3.87 -8.14
N GLN A 371 -12.63 -2.84 -7.34
CA GLN A 371 -14.01 -2.51 -6.95
C GLN A 371 -14.82 -2.03 -8.14
N LEU A 372 -14.25 -1.15 -8.96
CA LEU A 372 -14.87 -0.66 -10.18
C LEU A 372 -15.19 -1.81 -11.14
N ARG A 373 -14.25 -2.74 -11.33
CA ARG A 373 -14.47 -3.95 -12.17
C ARG A 373 -15.59 -4.85 -11.66
N LYS A 374 -15.73 -5.03 -10.35
CA LYS A 374 -16.83 -5.81 -9.76
C LYS A 374 -18.19 -5.17 -10.03
N ASN A 375 -18.24 -3.86 -10.05
CA ASN A 375 -19.47 -3.09 -10.20
C ASN A 375 -19.73 -2.65 -11.65
N ALA A 376 -18.91 -3.06 -12.62
CA ALA A 376 -19.00 -2.63 -14.01
C ALA A 376 -20.33 -2.97 -14.71
N THR A 377 -21.08 -3.96 -14.21
CA THR A 377 -22.42 -4.29 -14.70
C THR A 377 -23.45 -3.22 -14.30
N THR A 378 -23.33 -2.66 -13.09
CA THR A 378 -24.25 -1.65 -12.55
C THR A 378 -23.78 -0.23 -12.89
N LEU A 379 -22.46 -0.03 -12.94
CA LEU A 379 -21.80 1.24 -13.23
C LEU A 379 -20.89 1.06 -14.46
N PRO A 380 -21.48 1.01 -15.67
CA PRO A 380 -20.78 0.59 -16.88
C PRO A 380 -19.88 1.65 -17.48
N TYR A 381 -19.90 2.91 -17.02
CA TYR A 381 -19.05 3.97 -17.48
C TYR A 381 -18.11 4.43 -16.39
N TRP A 382 -16.84 4.64 -16.75
CA TRP A 382 -15.80 5.17 -15.89
C TRP A 382 -15.39 6.56 -16.31
N VAL A 383 -15.18 7.43 -15.33
CA VAL A 383 -14.86 8.84 -15.52
C VAL A 383 -13.48 9.14 -14.94
N TYR A 384 -12.57 9.60 -15.75
CA TYR A 384 -11.26 10.07 -15.30
C TYR A 384 -11.42 11.36 -14.50
N ARG A 385 -10.76 11.44 -13.34
CA ARG A 385 -10.84 12.60 -12.45
C ARG A 385 -9.47 13.07 -12.04
N THR A 386 -9.35 14.37 -11.84
CA THR A 386 -8.16 15.01 -11.30
C THR A 386 -8.51 15.80 -10.05
N VAL A 387 -7.51 16.11 -9.21
CA VAL A 387 -7.71 16.94 -8.01
C VAL A 387 -8.14 18.38 -8.39
N GLY A 388 -7.85 18.82 -9.60
CA GLY A 388 -8.26 20.13 -10.13
C GLY A 388 -7.56 21.33 -9.50
N ASP A 389 -6.41 21.12 -8.83
CA ASP A 389 -5.59 22.19 -8.30
C ASP A 389 -4.48 22.62 -9.29
N GLY A 390 -3.83 23.75 -9.02
CA GLY A 390 -2.75 24.29 -9.88
C GLY A 390 -1.48 23.43 -9.97
N GLN A 391 -1.42 22.29 -9.26
CA GLN A 391 -0.33 21.33 -9.33
C GLN A 391 -0.64 20.14 -10.25
N VAL A 392 -1.86 20.03 -10.77
CA VAL A 392 -2.20 19.03 -11.80
C VAL A 392 -1.55 19.46 -13.11
N ARG A 393 -0.85 18.51 -13.73
CA ARG A 393 -0.25 18.76 -15.05
C ARG A 393 -1.34 19.11 -16.07
N PRO A 394 -1.10 20.07 -16.97
CA PRO A 394 -2.12 20.51 -17.95
C PRO A 394 -2.69 19.35 -18.77
N GLU A 395 -1.85 18.39 -19.15
CA GLU A 395 -2.24 17.21 -19.92
C GLU A 395 -3.17 16.29 -19.13
N HIS A 396 -2.89 16.09 -17.82
CA HIS A 396 -3.79 15.33 -16.95
C HIS A 396 -5.09 16.08 -16.67
N ALA A 397 -5.02 17.40 -16.55
CA ALA A 397 -6.22 18.23 -16.39
C ALA A 397 -7.14 18.13 -17.62
N ALA A 398 -6.57 17.97 -18.83
CA ALA A 398 -7.33 17.77 -20.06
C ALA A 398 -8.13 16.45 -20.09
N LEU A 399 -7.74 15.47 -19.29
CA LEU A 399 -8.49 14.22 -19.12
C LEU A 399 -9.61 14.30 -18.08
N ASP A 400 -9.71 15.39 -17.32
CA ASP A 400 -10.77 15.50 -16.31
C ASP A 400 -12.15 15.44 -16.95
N GLY A 401 -12.99 14.53 -16.48
CA GLY A 401 -14.31 14.27 -17.06
C GLY A 401 -14.31 13.32 -18.26
N LEU A 402 -13.16 12.85 -18.75
CA LEU A 402 -13.12 11.81 -19.79
C LEU A 402 -13.93 10.60 -19.35
N THR A 403 -14.93 10.23 -20.13
CA THR A 403 -15.86 9.14 -19.79
C THR A 403 -15.86 8.07 -20.86
N LEU A 404 -15.48 6.84 -20.47
CA LEU A 404 -15.43 5.69 -21.38
C LEU A 404 -16.11 4.48 -20.72
N PRO A 405 -16.62 3.52 -21.52
CA PRO A 405 -17.10 2.25 -20.98
C PRO A 405 -16.04 1.56 -20.11
N ALA A 406 -16.45 0.90 -19.05
CA ALA A 406 -15.56 0.14 -18.17
C ALA A 406 -14.74 -0.93 -18.91
N SER A 407 -15.26 -1.43 -20.05
CA SER A 407 -14.59 -2.41 -20.92
C SER A 407 -13.71 -1.79 -21.99
N ASP A 408 -13.63 -0.46 -22.07
CA ASP A 408 -12.84 0.22 -23.10
C ASP A 408 -11.35 -0.11 -22.98
N PRO A 409 -10.68 -0.48 -24.08
CA PRO A 409 -9.26 -0.88 -24.05
C PRO A 409 -8.31 0.27 -23.69
N GLU A 410 -8.72 1.52 -23.81
CA GLU A 410 -7.86 2.65 -23.45
C GLU A 410 -7.56 2.67 -21.94
N TRP A 411 -8.43 2.12 -21.09
CA TRP A 411 -8.16 1.96 -19.66
C TRP A 411 -6.94 1.10 -19.35
N SER A 412 -6.53 0.24 -20.26
CA SER A 412 -5.28 -0.52 -20.11
C SER A 412 -4.03 0.36 -20.15
N LYS A 413 -4.15 1.59 -20.65
CA LYS A 413 -3.06 2.55 -20.82
C LYS A 413 -3.19 3.74 -19.88
N ILE A 414 -4.37 4.39 -19.87
CA ILE A 414 -4.57 5.70 -19.22
C ILE A 414 -5.12 5.60 -17.79
N TYR A 415 -5.40 4.40 -17.26
CA TYR A 415 -5.85 4.27 -15.87
C TYR A 415 -4.76 4.79 -14.91
N PRO A 416 -5.10 5.75 -14.02
CA PRO A 416 -4.09 6.38 -13.17
C PRO A 416 -3.45 5.41 -12.14
N PRO A 417 -2.23 5.74 -11.66
CA PRO A 417 -1.44 6.94 -11.91
C PRO A 417 -0.67 6.88 -13.23
N ASN A 418 -0.58 8.02 -13.93
CA ASN A 418 0.03 8.13 -15.26
C ASN A 418 1.39 8.82 -15.29
N ASP A 419 1.90 9.28 -14.16
CA ASP A 419 3.25 9.82 -13.98
C ASP A 419 3.58 9.94 -12.48
N TRP A 420 4.82 10.27 -12.13
CA TRP A 420 5.25 10.50 -10.77
C TRP A 420 4.40 11.56 -10.06
N GLY A 421 3.94 11.22 -8.85
CA GLY A 421 3.09 12.12 -8.06
C GLY A 421 1.73 12.43 -8.70
N CYS A 422 1.25 11.62 -9.64
CA CYS A 422 -0.07 11.73 -10.23
C CYS A 422 -1.15 11.55 -9.15
N ARG A 423 -2.10 12.51 -9.06
CA ARG A 423 -3.20 12.53 -8.08
C ARG A 423 -4.57 12.36 -8.73
N CYS A 424 -4.58 11.70 -9.89
CA CYS A 424 -5.80 11.39 -10.62
C CYS A 424 -6.40 10.08 -10.12
N TRP A 425 -7.71 9.90 -10.32
CA TRP A 425 -8.45 8.68 -10.00
C TRP A 425 -9.55 8.46 -11.02
N VAL A 426 -10.31 7.37 -10.87
CA VAL A 426 -11.42 7.03 -11.74
C VAL A 426 -12.68 6.86 -10.91
N ASP A 427 -13.76 7.55 -11.27
CA ASP A 427 -15.09 7.33 -10.74
C ASP A 427 -15.89 6.43 -11.68
N ALA A 428 -16.98 5.83 -11.20
CA ALA A 428 -17.91 5.09 -12.02
C ALA A 428 -19.31 5.69 -11.93
N ILE A 429 -20.02 5.69 -13.06
CA ILE A 429 -21.36 6.25 -13.20
C ILE A 429 -22.33 5.26 -13.85
N MET A 430 -23.62 5.47 -13.65
CA MET A 430 -24.68 4.68 -14.29
C MET A 430 -24.79 5.04 -15.78
N ALA A 431 -25.42 4.12 -16.55
CA ALA A 431 -25.61 4.34 -17.98
C ALA A 431 -26.41 5.61 -18.30
N GLU A 432 -27.41 5.93 -17.47
CA GLU A 432 -28.28 7.09 -17.65
C GLU A 432 -27.60 8.43 -17.31
N GLU A 433 -26.44 8.41 -16.67
CA GLU A 433 -25.66 9.60 -16.33
C GLU A 433 -24.70 10.02 -17.44
N PHE A 434 -24.48 9.17 -18.43
CA PHE A 434 -23.63 9.45 -19.58
C PHE A 434 -24.47 9.91 -20.77
N GLU A 435 -24.38 11.19 -21.10
CA GLU A 435 -25.06 11.80 -22.25
C GLU A 435 -24.09 12.13 -23.42
N GLY A 436 -22.83 11.71 -23.31
CA GLY A 436 -21.76 12.01 -24.27
C GLY A 436 -21.67 11.02 -25.44
N ASP A 437 -20.75 11.30 -26.36
CA ASP A 437 -20.38 10.42 -27.47
C ASP A 437 -19.08 9.69 -27.14
N ILE A 438 -19.13 8.37 -27.07
CA ILE A 438 -17.98 7.49 -26.75
C ILE A 438 -16.82 7.71 -27.74
N GLU A 439 -17.13 7.94 -29.01
CA GLU A 439 -16.07 8.13 -30.01
C GLU A 439 -15.34 9.45 -29.82
N GLN A 440 -16.04 10.51 -29.44
CA GLN A 440 -15.42 11.78 -29.07
C GLN A 440 -14.56 11.63 -27.81
N GLU A 441 -15.03 10.89 -26.83
CA GLU A 441 -14.24 10.61 -25.62
C GLU A 441 -12.97 9.79 -25.93
N ARG A 442 -13.05 8.82 -26.82
CA ARG A 442 -11.84 8.10 -27.30
C ARG A 442 -10.87 9.03 -28.02
N GLN A 443 -11.36 9.95 -28.84
CA GLN A 443 -10.51 10.92 -29.51
C GLN A 443 -9.77 11.82 -28.51
N LYS A 444 -10.42 12.26 -27.42
CA LYS A 444 -9.75 12.98 -26.31
C LYS A 444 -8.64 12.14 -25.70
N ALA A 445 -8.89 10.87 -25.40
CA ALA A 445 -7.88 9.96 -24.87
C ALA A 445 -6.72 9.77 -25.85
N GLN A 446 -6.98 9.59 -27.13
CA GLN A 446 -5.97 9.44 -28.18
C GLN A 446 -5.16 10.73 -28.37
N PHE A 447 -5.81 11.89 -28.32
CA PHE A 447 -5.13 13.18 -28.36
C PHE A 447 -4.14 13.32 -27.21
N PHE A 448 -4.58 13.02 -25.98
CA PHE A 448 -3.69 12.98 -24.81
C PHE A 448 -2.50 12.03 -25.04
N MET A 449 -2.74 10.80 -25.49
CA MET A 449 -1.69 9.82 -25.75
C MET A 449 -0.75 10.21 -26.91
N SER A 450 -1.13 11.14 -27.76
CA SER A 450 -0.26 11.71 -28.80
C SER A 450 0.64 12.84 -28.31
N SER A 451 0.44 13.34 -27.08
CA SER A 451 1.19 14.45 -26.51
C SER A 451 2.68 14.13 -26.29
N ALA A 452 3.50 15.17 -26.27
CA ALA A 452 4.92 15.02 -25.94
C ALA A 452 5.12 14.52 -24.49
N GLU A 453 4.25 14.96 -23.57
CA GLU A 453 4.26 14.57 -22.18
C GLU A 453 3.97 13.08 -22.02
N TRP A 454 2.94 12.57 -22.69
CA TRP A 454 2.66 11.14 -22.68
C TRP A 454 3.81 10.29 -23.23
N ARG A 455 4.44 10.72 -24.32
CA ARG A 455 5.62 10.02 -24.85
C ARG A 455 6.78 10.00 -23.86
N ARG A 456 6.97 11.12 -23.14
CA ARG A 456 7.97 11.18 -22.07
C ARG A 456 7.62 10.24 -20.91
N ALA A 457 6.38 10.27 -20.45
CA ALA A 457 5.90 9.40 -19.37
C ALA A 457 6.04 7.91 -19.75
N THR A 458 5.60 7.52 -20.95
CA THR A 458 5.71 6.12 -21.42
C THR A 458 7.16 5.66 -21.55
N ALA A 459 8.07 6.53 -21.99
CA ALA A 459 9.50 6.21 -22.01
C ALA A 459 10.08 5.93 -20.61
N GLN A 460 9.44 6.43 -19.57
CA GLN A 460 9.80 6.18 -18.16
C GLN A 460 9.01 5.02 -17.52
N GLY A 461 8.20 4.34 -18.30
CA GLY A 461 7.44 3.17 -17.84
C GLY A 461 6.02 3.46 -17.37
N TRP A 462 5.49 4.65 -17.66
CA TRP A 462 4.06 4.96 -17.52
C TRP A 462 3.29 4.51 -18.77
N GLY A 463 1.99 4.71 -18.79
CA GLY A 463 1.18 4.29 -19.94
C GLY A 463 0.78 2.82 -19.91
N VAL A 464 0.75 2.23 -18.73
CA VAL A 464 0.21 0.90 -18.47
C VAL A 464 -0.66 0.95 -17.22
N ASN A 465 -1.75 0.21 -17.24
CA ASN A 465 -2.61 0.06 -16.07
C ASN A 465 -1.92 -0.82 -15.02
N ARG A 466 -1.33 -0.18 -14.02
CA ARG A 466 -0.62 -0.86 -12.93
C ARG A 466 -1.55 -1.69 -12.06
N ALA A 467 -2.82 -1.31 -12.04
CA ALA A 467 -3.85 -2.08 -11.35
C ALA A 467 -4.17 -3.41 -12.04
N GLU A 468 -3.90 -3.53 -13.32
CA GLU A 468 -4.02 -4.78 -14.08
C GLU A 468 -2.76 -5.65 -13.98
N THR A 469 -1.59 -5.02 -14.10
CA THR A 469 -0.30 -5.73 -14.17
C THR A 469 0.27 -6.12 -12.81
N ALA A 470 -0.21 -5.53 -11.72
CA ALA A 470 0.37 -5.64 -10.38
C ALA A 470 1.83 -5.13 -10.30
N GLU A 471 2.23 -4.28 -11.22
CA GLU A 471 3.56 -3.67 -11.25
C GLU A 471 3.49 -2.25 -10.70
N VAL A 472 4.16 -1.99 -9.60
CA VAL A 472 4.34 -0.62 -9.09
C VAL A 472 5.31 0.14 -9.97
N PHE A 473 6.43 -0.50 -10.31
CA PHE A 473 7.48 0.03 -11.18
C PHE A 473 7.73 -0.94 -12.33
N THR A 474 7.50 -0.48 -13.55
CA THR A 474 7.67 -1.30 -14.76
C THR A 474 9.13 -1.51 -15.14
N ALA A 475 9.38 -2.45 -16.04
CA ALA A 475 10.72 -2.72 -16.57
C ALA A 475 11.38 -1.50 -17.24
N ASN A 476 10.58 -0.54 -17.70
CA ASN A 476 11.07 0.71 -18.29
C ASN A 476 11.48 1.78 -17.27
N GLN A 477 11.25 1.52 -15.98
CA GLN A 477 11.70 2.42 -14.95
C GLN A 477 13.24 2.58 -14.97
N MET A 478 13.71 3.79 -14.70
CA MET A 478 15.11 4.22 -14.90
C MET A 478 16.14 3.27 -14.29
N TYR A 479 15.97 2.86 -13.02
CA TYR A 479 16.93 1.97 -12.36
C TYR A 479 16.91 0.56 -12.94
N ILE A 480 15.71 0.03 -13.22
CA ILE A 480 15.54 -1.30 -13.79
C ILE A 480 16.11 -1.31 -15.22
N ARG A 481 15.78 -0.31 -16.05
CA ARG A 481 16.25 -0.19 -17.43
C ARG A 481 17.76 -0.04 -17.54
N LYS A 482 18.40 0.72 -16.63
CA LYS A 482 19.86 0.93 -16.62
C LYS A 482 20.62 -0.39 -16.42
N PHE A 483 20.01 -1.39 -15.73
CA PHE A 483 20.69 -2.64 -15.35
C PHE A 483 19.85 -3.92 -15.54
N PRO A 484 19.05 -4.11 -16.61
CA PRO A 484 18.02 -5.16 -16.62
C PRO A 484 18.60 -6.56 -16.45
N GLU A 485 19.58 -6.96 -17.25
CA GLU A 485 20.21 -8.29 -17.20
C GLU A 485 21.28 -8.37 -16.11
N ARG A 486 22.07 -7.32 -15.96
CA ARG A 486 23.14 -7.28 -14.98
C ARG A 486 22.60 -7.25 -13.55
N ALA A 487 21.55 -6.50 -13.29
CA ALA A 487 20.89 -6.47 -11.98
C ALA A 487 20.35 -7.87 -11.61
N ALA A 488 19.61 -8.52 -12.49
CA ALA A 488 19.10 -9.87 -12.28
C ALA A 488 20.22 -10.89 -12.03
N THR A 489 21.30 -10.82 -12.80
CA THR A 489 22.47 -11.69 -12.65
C THR A 489 23.19 -11.45 -11.32
N LEU A 490 23.39 -10.21 -10.91
CA LEU A 490 24.07 -9.86 -9.66
C LEU A 490 23.21 -10.27 -8.45
N VAL A 491 21.92 -9.94 -8.49
CA VAL A 491 20.98 -10.31 -7.44
C VAL A 491 20.88 -11.83 -7.29
N GLY A 492 20.87 -12.58 -8.40
CA GLY A 492 20.88 -14.04 -8.37
C GLY A 492 22.14 -14.64 -7.74
N LYS A 493 23.22 -13.87 -7.58
CA LYS A 493 24.48 -14.28 -6.92
C LYS A 493 24.53 -13.87 -5.45
N LEU A 494 23.63 -13.05 -4.96
CA LEU A 494 23.54 -12.69 -3.54
C LEU A 494 23.18 -13.92 -2.72
N TYR A 495 23.79 -14.08 -1.54
CA TYR A 495 23.54 -15.17 -0.63
C TYR A 495 23.74 -14.70 0.84
N CYS A 496 23.48 -15.53 1.80
CA CYS A 496 23.39 -15.20 3.22
C CYS A 496 24.52 -14.28 3.76
N GLN A 497 25.76 -14.43 3.27
CA GLN A 497 26.88 -13.57 3.73
C GLN A 497 26.71 -12.10 3.31
N HIS A 498 26.11 -11.83 2.14
CA HIS A 498 25.86 -10.46 1.69
C HIS A 498 24.81 -9.71 2.53
N TYR A 499 24.08 -10.44 3.35
CA TYR A 499 23.06 -9.90 4.27
C TYR A 499 23.49 -10.02 5.75
N GLY A 500 24.78 -10.29 6.00
CA GLY A 500 25.29 -10.47 7.35
C GLY A 500 24.77 -11.72 8.08
N LEU A 501 24.10 -12.64 7.37
CA LEU A 501 23.55 -13.83 7.98
C LEU A 501 24.63 -14.92 8.21
N PRO A 502 24.50 -15.72 9.27
CA PRO A 502 25.41 -16.81 9.55
C PRO A 502 25.47 -17.84 8.41
N SER A 503 26.61 -18.48 8.25
CA SER A 503 26.73 -19.62 7.34
C SER A 503 25.74 -20.74 7.70
N PHE A 504 25.43 -21.62 6.74
CA PHE A 504 24.55 -22.77 6.95
C PHE A 504 24.91 -23.59 8.19
N GLY A 505 26.20 -23.90 8.34
CA GLY A 505 26.66 -24.70 9.50
C GLY A 505 26.51 -24.00 10.85
N LYS A 506 26.84 -22.68 10.89
CA LYS A 506 26.69 -21.89 12.12
C LYS A 506 25.21 -21.76 12.51
N ARG A 507 24.33 -21.53 11.54
CA ARG A 507 22.88 -21.43 11.78
C ARG A 507 22.30 -22.75 12.25
N LEU A 508 22.70 -23.87 11.60
CA LEU A 508 22.23 -25.18 11.96
C LEU A 508 22.70 -25.61 13.39
N ALA A 509 23.94 -25.25 13.76
CA ALA A 509 24.46 -25.54 15.10
C ALA A 509 23.73 -24.74 16.20
N ALA A 510 23.23 -23.56 15.89
CA ALA A 510 22.48 -22.71 16.82
C ALA A 510 20.98 -23.08 16.92
N ALA A 511 20.48 -23.97 16.06
CA ALA A 511 19.08 -24.34 16.06
C ALA A 511 18.74 -25.26 17.24
N THR A 512 17.75 -24.87 18.03
CA THR A 512 17.28 -25.57 19.23
C THR A 512 15.98 -26.32 19.03
N GLU A 513 15.15 -25.87 18.10
CA GLU A 513 13.82 -26.42 17.83
C GLU A 513 13.89 -27.85 17.31
N VAL A 514 13.04 -28.71 17.81
CA VAL A 514 13.05 -30.14 17.47
C VAL A 514 12.02 -30.44 16.40
N PHE A 515 12.47 -30.98 15.29
CA PHE A 515 11.57 -31.49 14.24
C PHE A 515 10.91 -32.80 14.68
N ARG A 516 9.58 -32.90 14.50
CA ARG A 516 8.81 -34.11 14.65
C ARG A 516 8.34 -34.59 13.28
N ALA A 517 8.70 -35.82 12.94
CA ALA A 517 8.25 -36.42 11.69
C ALA A 517 6.74 -36.72 11.76
N PHE A 518 6.07 -36.50 10.64
CA PHE A 518 4.68 -36.91 10.46
C PHE A 518 4.62 -38.43 10.23
N ASP A 519 3.76 -39.10 10.98
CA ASP A 519 3.57 -40.56 10.99
C ASP A 519 2.11 -40.98 10.72
N GLY A 520 1.22 -40.00 10.42
CA GLY A 520 -0.19 -40.24 10.13
C GLY A 520 -0.48 -40.60 8.67
N ASN A 521 -1.77 -40.71 8.36
CA ASN A 521 -2.26 -40.88 6.99
C ASN A 521 -2.12 -39.58 6.20
N SER A 522 -1.40 -39.64 5.08
CA SER A 522 -1.14 -38.44 4.24
C SER A 522 -2.37 -37.87 3.57
N ASP A 523 -3.33 -38.71 3.17
CA ASP A 523 -4.55 -38.30 2.49
C ASP A 523 -5.54 -37.63 3.45
N GLU A 524 -5.66 -38.16 4.66
CA GLU A 524 -6.43 -37.53 5.74
C GLU A 524 -5.82 -36.18 6.14
N TRP A 525 -4.50 -36.11 6.21
CA TRP A 525 -3.79 -34.87 6.49
C TRP A 525 -4.08 -33.84 5.40
N PHE A 526 -3.99 -34.21 4.12
CA PHE A 526 -4.24 -33.29 3.00
C PHE A 526 -5.68 -32.77 2.99
N ALA A 527 -6.66 -33.61 3.29
CA ALA A 527 -8.07 -33.21 3.38
C ALA A 527 -8.30 -32.06 4.37
N GLN A 528 -7.47 -31.97 5.42
CA GLN A 528 -7.55 -30.94 6.45
C GLN A 528 -6.56 -29.79 6.24
N ASN A 529 -5.51 -29.98 5.42
CA ASN A 529 -4.36 -29.09 5.32
C ASN A 529 -4.00 -28.74 3.87
N SER A 530 -4.96 -28.23 3.11
CA SER A 530 -4.72 -27.75 1.73
C SER A 530 -4.42 -26.26 1.64
N ARG A 531 -4.69 -25.48 2.71
CA ARG A 531 -4.46 -24.02 2.78
C ARG A 531 -3.75 -23.64 4.06
N PHE A 532 -2.75 -22.77 3.92
CA PHE A 532 -1.91 -22.30 5.03
C PHE A 532 -1.87 -20.78 5.04
N LYS A 533 -1.52 -20.21 6.19
CA LYS A 533 -1.13 -18.80 6.27
C LYS A 533 0.39 -18.71 6.41
N ASP A 534 1.01 -17.84 5.59
CA ASP A 534 2.44 -17.55 5.71
C ASP A 534 2.72 -16.54 6.85
N PHE A 535 3.99 -16.22 7.06
CA PHE A 535 4.45 -15.28 8.09
C PHE A 535 3.88 -13.86 7.94
N SER A 536 3.44 -13.48 6.74
CA SER A 536 2.82 -12.18 6.45
C SER A 536 1.28 -12.23 6.45
N GLY A 537 0.70 -13.39 6.73
CA GLY A 537 -0.75 -13.62 6.78
C GLY A 537 -1.40 -13.96 5.44
N LYS A 538 -0.62 -14.12 4.37
CA LYS A 538 -1.12 -14.50 3.04
C LYS A 538 -1.48 -15.97 2.97
N THR A 539 -2.49 -16.28 2.17
CA THR A 539 -2.91 -17.67 1.93
C THR A 539 -1.99 -18.35 0.93
N VAL A 540 -1.45 -19.50 1.33
CA VAL A 540 -0.64 -20.38 0.48
C VAL A 540 -1.37 -21.69 0.29
N GLU A 541 -1.54 -22.13 -0.95
CA GLU A 541 -2.29 -23.34 -1.28
C GLU A 541 -1.37 -24.51 -1.62
N LEU A 542 -1.75 -25.70 -1.18
CA LEU A 542 -1.20 -26.97 -1.62
C LEU A 542 -2.21 -27.65 -2.51
N THR A 543 -1.96 -27.67 -3.82
CA THR A 543 -2.89 -28.30 -4.77
C THR A 543 -2.83 -29.83 -4.70
N ALA A 544 -3.93 -30.51 -4.99
CA ALA A 544 -4.00 -31.97 -5.03
C ALA A 544 -2.95 -32.59 -5.98
N LYS A 545 -2.69 -31.92 -7.10
CA LYS A 545 -1.65 -32.34 -8.06
C LYS A 545 -0.26 -32.30 -7.44
N THR A 546 0.10 -31.20 -6.79
CA THR A 546 1.41 -31.04 -6.12
C THR A 546 1.54 -32.04 -4.99
N PHE A 547 0.49 -32.20 -4.17
CA PHE A 547 0.47 -33.15 -3.08
C PHE A 547 0.72 -34.57 -3.59
N SER A 548 -0.09 -35.08 -4.53
CA SER A 548 0.05 -36.42 -5.10
C SER A 548 1.44 -36.66 -5.72
N THR A 549 1.97 -35.68 -6.47
CA THR A 549 3.31 -35.80 -7.07
C THR A 549 4.42 -36.03 -6.04
N HIS A 550 4.27 -35.46 -4.83
CA HIS A 550 5.31 -35.50 -3.79
C HIS A 550 5.08 -36.58 -2.72
N THR A 551 3.88 -37.09 -2.59
CA THR A 551 3.52 -38.10 -1.58
C THR A 551 3.41 -39.52 -2.15
N THR A 552 3.59 -39.67 -3.48
CA THR A 552 3.56 -40.99 -4.13
C THR A 552 4.92 -41.32 -4.79
N GLY A 553 5.12 -42.60 -5.06
CA GLY A 553 6.30 -43.10 -5.76
C GLY A 553 7.63 -42.83 -5.01
N LYS A 554 8.66 -42.46 -5.78
CA LYS A 554 10.05 -42.30 -5.26
C LYS A 554 10.23 -41.18 -4.24
N TYR A 555 9.33 -40.24 -4.18
CA TYR A 555 9.41 -39.05 -3.29
C TYR A 555 8.71 -39.30 -1.93
N ALA A 556 7.79 -40.23 -1.86
CA ALA A 556 6.97 -40.47 -0.66
C ALA A 556 7.81 -40.64 0.62
N ALA A 557 8.81 -41.50 0.59
CA ALA A 557 9.65 -41.77 1.76
C ALA A 557 10.38 -40.55 2.33
N THR A 558 10.65 -39.52 1.50
CA THR A 558 11.37 -38.32 1.90
C THR A 558 10.48 -37.12 2.14
N ARG A 559 9.24 -37.13 1.64
CA ARG A 559 8.31 -35.98 1.68
C ARG A 559 7.18 -36.13 2.67
N VAL A 560 6.62 -37.36 2.80
CA VAL A 560 5.53 -37.64 3.75
C VAL A 560 5.92 -37.32 5.19
N PRO A 561 7.11 -37.70 5.69
CA PRO A 561 7.50 -37.36 7.05
C PRO A 561 7.62 -35.87 7.35
N LEU A 562 7.64 -35.02 6.31
CA LEU A 562 7.78 -33.56 6.45
C LEU A 562 6.44 -32.81 6.44
N LEU A 563 5.33 -33.49 6.18
CA LEU A 563 4.00 -32.87 6.05
C LEU A 563 3.62 -32.01 7.26
N GLY A 564 3.82 -32.53 8.46
CA GLY A 564 3.49 -31.83 9.71
C GLY A 564 4.23 -30.53 9.94
N ALA A 565 5.38 -30.30 9.26
CA ALA A 565 6.17 -29.09 9.41
C ALA A 565 5.79 -27.98 8.43
N ILE A 566 5.00 -28.25 7.39
CA ILE A 566 4.71 -27.26 6.34
C ILE A 566 4.07 -26.00 6.92
N ALA A 567 3.06 -26.15 7.78
CA ALA A 567 2.37 -25.02 8.41
C ALA A 567 3.33 -24.18 9.27
N ASP A 568 4.17 -24.84 10.05
CA ASP A 568 5.15 -24.20 10.92
C ASP A 568 6.24 -23.45 10.12
N ILE A 569 6.76 -24.06 9.05
CA ILE A 569 7.75 -23.45 8.18
C ILE A 569 7.19 -22.18 7.49
N LEU A 570 5.95 -22.23 7.01
CA LEU A 570 5.33 -21.09 6.36
C LEU A 570 5.05 -19.95 7.35
N LYS A 571 4.56 -20.28 8.54
CA LYS A 571 4.16 -19.28 9.54
C LYS A 571 5.34 -18.71 10.33
N TYR A 572 6.33 -19.52 10.65
CA TYR A 572 7.49 -19.15 11.46
C TYR A 572 8.82 -19.53 10.79
N PRO A 573 9.07 -19.08 9.56
CA PRO A 573 10.36 -19.35 8.91
C PRO A 573 11.48 -18.59 9.60
N ASP A 574 12.66 -19.16 9.62
CA ASP A 574 13.89 -18.47 10.03
C ASP A 574 14.37 -17.49 8.97
N GLU A 575 14.22 -17.85 7.70
CA GLU A 575 14.59 -17.02 6.57
C GLU A 575 13.61 -17.22 5.42
N VAL A 576 13.26 -16.14 4.71
CA VAL A 576 12.49 -16.20 3.46
C VAL A 576 13.29 -15.54 2.35
N TRP A 577 13.50 -16.26 1.26
CA TRP A 577 14.29 -15.83 0.12
C TRP A 577 13.46 -15.79 -1.15
N LEU A 578 13.49 -14.68 -1.87
CA LEU A 578 12.95 -14.56 -3.22
C LEU A 578 14.06 -14.87 -4.24
N ASN A 579 13.84 -15.87 -5.07
CA ASN A 579 14.87 -16.46 -5.92
C ASN A 579 14.39 -16.63 -7.36
N ASN A 580 15.35 -16.71 -8.30
CA ASN A 580 15.11 -17.02 -9.71
C ASN A 580 15.80 -18.35 -10.07
N TYR A 581 15.07 -19.42 -10.17
CA TYR A 581 15.67 -20.71 -10.55
C TYR A 581 15.94 -20.85 -12.04
N ASP A 582 15.21 -20.14 -12.87
CA ASP A 582 15.38 -20.09 -14.34
C ASP A 582 16.37 -19.02 -14.81
N GLY A 583 16.91 -18.21 -13.88
CA GLY A 583 17.83 -17.12 -14.17
C GLY A 583 17.18 -15.85 -14.74
N LYS A 584 15.86 -15.81 -14.90
CA LYS A 584 15.12 -14.71 -15.52
C LYS A 584 14.19 -13.97 -14.54
N THR A 585 13.39 -14.71 -13.78
CA THR A 585 12.35 -14.13 -12.94
C THR A 585 12.54 -14.47 -11.45
N PHE A 586 12.40 -13.49 -10.56
CA PHE A 586 12.43 -13.68 -9.11
C PHE A 586 11.00 -13.92 -8.63
N ASP A 587 10.50 -15.15 -8.76
CA ASP A 587 9.12 -15.51 -8.50
C ASP A 587 8.96 -16.69 -7.53
N CYS A 588 10.07 -17.26 -7.07
CA CYS A 588 10.06 -18.40 -6.15
C CYS A 588 10.47 -17.98 -4.73
N TYR A 589 9.55 -18.13 -3.79
CA TYR A 589 9.83 -17.96 -2.38
C TYR A 589 10.36 -19.27 -1.77
N ASN A 590 11.46 -19.17 -1.05
CA ASN A 590 12.03 -20.25 -0.26
C ASN A 590 11.85 -19.92 1.22
N PHE A 591 11.00 -20.68 1.89
CA PHE A 591 10.79 -20.60 3.33
C PHE A 591 11.74 -21.62 3.99
N VAL A 592 12.79 -21.13 4.61
CA VAL A 592 13.82 -21.95 5.21
C VAL A 592 13.67 -21.95 6.72
N LYS A 593 13.63 -23.13 7.32
CA LYS A 593 13.59 -23.29 8.78
C LYS A 593 14.66 -24.28 9.26
N PHE A 594 15.38 -23.88 10.31
CA PHE A 594 16.45 -24.63 10.92
C PHE A 594 15.94 -25.33 12.19
N TYR A 595 15.85 -26.63 12.14
CA TYR A 595 15.61 -27.45 13.29
C TYR A 595 16.90 -28.06 13.80
N ARG A 596 16.93 -28.59 15.04
CA ARG A 596 18.07 -29.24 15.62
C ARG A 596 18.55 -30.39 14.73
N GLY A 597 19.68 -30.20 14.08
CA GLY A 597 20.29 -31.16 13.17
C GLY A 597 19.61 -31.29 11.78
N ARG A 598 18.60 -30.51 11.43
CA ARG A 598 17.91 -30.58 10.14
C ARG A 598 17.58 -29.16 9.60
N VAL A 599 17.49 -29.03 8.29
CA VAL A 599 17.03 -27.82 7.66
C VAL A 599 15.97 -28.15 6.63
N LEU A 600 14.80 -27.60 6.78
CA LEU A 600 13.68 -27.83 5.88
C LEU A 600 13.42 -26.59 5.04
N ASN A 601 12.97 -26.80 3.80
CA ASN A 601 12.62 -25.75 2.86
C ASN A 601 11.25 -26.03 2.25
N VAL A 602 10.37 -25.04 2.25
CA VAL A 602 9.12 -25.02 1.48
C VAL A 602 9.26 -23.99 0.37
N VAL A 603 9.03 -24.41 -0.86
CA VAL A 603 9.12 -23.54 -2.05
C VAL A 603 7.74 -23.19 -2.52
N CYS A 604 7.45 -21.88 -2.60
CA CYS A 604 6.17 -21.36 -3.06
C CYS A 604 6.36 -20.50 -4.31
N ARG A 605 5.36 -20.48 -5.20
CA ARG A 605 5.34 -19.68 -6.41
C ARG A 605 3.92 -19.21 -6.70
N ILE A 606 3.78 -18.06 -7.37
CA ILE A 606 2.51 -17.65 -7.96
C ILE A 606 2.26 -18.50 -9.21
N GLU A 607 1.20 -19.30 -9.18
CA GLU A 607 0.81 -20.19 -10.26
C GLU A 607 -0.33 -19.56 -11.08
N ASN A 608 -0.10 -19.42 -12.39
CA ASN A 608 -1.08 -18.88 -13.36
C ASN A 608 -1.67 -17.52 -12.95
N GLY A 609 -0.94 -16.70 -12.20
CA GLY A 609 -1.41 -15.40 -11.70
C GLY A 609 -2.63 -15.47 -10.75
N LYS A 610 -2.98 -16.66 -10.25
CA LYS A 610 -4.21 -16.89 -9.47
C LYS A 610 -3.99 -17.45 -8.08
N THR A 611 -2.89 -18.14 -7.82
CA THR A 611 -2.67 -18.86 -6.57
C THR A 611 -1.21 -18.75 -6.14
N LEU A 612 -0.97 -18.38 -4.89
CA LEU A 612 0.33 -18.58 -4.27
C LEU A 612 0.40 -20.04 -3.81
N GLY A 613 1.04 -20.88 -4.58
CA GLY A 613 1.04 -22.33 -4.41
C GLY A 613 2.35 -22.90 -3.90
N ILE A 614 2.27 -23.94 -3.09
CA ILE A 614 3.42 -24.77 -2.71
C ILE A 614 3.84 -25.59 -3.94
N ARG A 615 5.10 -25.41 -4.37
CA ARG A 615 5.70 -26.20 -5.46
C ARG A 615 6.35 -27.47 -4.99
N THR A 616 7.03 -27.41 -3.85
CA THR A 616 7.72 -28.55 -3.24
C THR A 616 8.13 -28.23 -1.81
N TRP A 617 8.38 -29.26 -1.04
CA TRP A 617 8.96 -29.19 0.31
C TRP A 617 9.99 -30.31 0.48
N PHE A 618 11.08 -30.06 1.20
CA PHE A 618 12.17 -31.03 1.33
C PHE A 618 13.15 -30.67 2.44
N GLU A 619 13.92 -31.65 2.87
CA GLU A 619 15.08 -31.46 3.73
C GLU A 619 16.29 -31.04 2.89
N VAL A 620 16.98 -29.99 3.30
CA VAL A 620 18.20 -29.50 2.64
C VAL A 620 19.38 -30.39 3.05
N GLU A 621 20.06 -30.99 2.08
CA GLU A 621 21.17 -31.88 2.29
C GLU A 621 22.34 -31.17 3.01
N ARG A 622 22.81 -31.72 4.14
CA ARG A 622 23.88 -31.10 4.94
C ARG A 622 25.26 -31.19 4.30
N ASN A 623 25.56 -32.30 3.67
CA ASN A 623 26.87 -32.58 3.06
C ASN A 623 26.71 -33.00 1.59
N PRO A 624 26.25 -32.13 0.70
CA PRO A 624 26.00 -32.51 -0.66
C PRO A 624 27.29 -32.83 -1.40
N ARG A 625 27.26 -33.93 -2.14
CA ARG A 625 28.35 -34.35 -3.00
C ARG A 625 27.82 -34.75 -4.36
N THR A 626 28.68 -34.67 -5.38
CA THR A 626 28.34 -35.20 -6.70
C THR A 626 28.21 -36.72 -6.65
N LYS A 627 27.59 -37.33 -7.64
CA LYS A 627 27.54 -38.81 -7.77
C LYS A 627 28.92 -39.48 -7.72
N SER A 628 29.97 -38.74 -8.16
CA SER A 628 31.36 -39.16 -8.08
C SER A 628 32.05 -38.83 -6.72
N GLY A 629 31.32 -38.38 -5.72
CA GLY A 629 31.86 -38.04 -4.40
C GLY A 629 32.59 -36.68 -4.32
N LYS A 630 32.70 -35.93 -5.41
CA LYS A 630 33.37 -34.62 -5.45
C LYS A 630 32.51 -33.55 -4.80
N LYS A 631 33.14 -32.50 -4.32
CA LYS A 631 32.45 -31.29 -3.80
C LYS A 631 31.58 -30.63 -4.90
N ILE A 632 30.35 -30.30 -4.59
CA ILE A 632 29.45 -29.64 -5.49
C ILE A 632 29.90 -28.19 -5.67
N SER A 633 29.79 -27.65 -6.89
CA SER A 633 30.07 -26.25 -7.18
C SER A 633 29.12 -25.35 -6.36
N ARG A 634 29.57 -24.13 -6.02
CA ARG A 634 28.85 -23.20 -5.15
C ARG A 634 27.43 -22.90 -5.66
N ASP A 635 27.25 -22.76 -6.96
CA ASP A 635 25.94 -22.44 -7.57
C ASP A 635 24.94 -23.59 -7.49
N LYS A 636 25.42 -24.84 -7.35
CA LYS A 636 24.62 -26.05 -7.24
C LYS A 636 24.54 -26.58 -5.82
N ASP A 637 25.28 -25.98 -4.88
CA ASP A 637 25.24 -26.37 -3.47
C ASP A 637 23.85 -26.04 -2.86
N PRO A 638 23.04 -27.05 -2.47
CA PRO A 638 21.70 -26.81 -1.95
C PRO A 638 21.70 -25.96 -0.68
N ARG A 639 22.78 -25.96 0.10
CA ARG A 639 22.94 -25.13 1.30
C ARG A 639 23.00 -23.62 0.98
N LEU A 640 23.45 -23.26 -0.23
CA LEU A 640 23.53 -21.89 -0.73
C LEU A 640 22.43 -21.59 -1.76
N LYS A 641 22.07 -22.57 -2.59
CA LYS A 641 21.07 -22.42 -3.65
C LYS A 641 19.72 -21.88 -3.12
N TYR A 642 19.29 -22.35 -1.97
CA TYR A 642 18.00 -21.96 -1.37
C TYR A 642 18.10 -20.77 -0.40
N ARG A 643 19.32 -20.29 -0.13
CA ARG A 643 19.63 -19.12 0.68
C ARG A 643 20.34 -18.06 -0.18
N ARG A 644 19.82 -17.79 -1.35
CA ARG A 644 20.33 -16.77 -2.30
C ARG A 644 19.19 -16.00 -2.97
N GLY A 645 19.53 -14.87 -3.55
CA GLY A 645 18.59 -13.94 -4.16
C GLY A 645 18.30 -12.78 -3.24
N LEU A 646 17.06 -12.36 -3.16
CA LEU A 646 16.62 -11.27 -2.30
C LEU A 646 16.12 -11.83 -0.96
N LEU A 647 16.61 -11.28 0.14
CA LEU A 647 16.16 -11.63 1.47
C LEU A 647 14.87 -10.89 1.81
N VAL A 648 13.78 -11.62 1.96
CA VAL A 648 12.43 -11.09 2.25
C VAL A 648 12.18 -10.99 3.75
N LYS A 649 12.73 -11.96 4.50
CA LYS A 649 12.64 -12.02 5.97
C LYS A 649 13.93 -12.60 6.53
N LYS A 650 14.45 -11.97 7.61
CA LYS A 650 15.54 -12.45 8.48
C LYS A 650 14.96 -13.30 9.60
#